data_264533c81da8b31fe1a731f030d5232c
#
_entry.id   264533c81da8b31fe1a731f030d5232c
#
_cell.length_a   1.000
_cell.length_b   1.000
_cell.length_c   1.000
_cell.angle_alpha   90.00
_cell.angle_beta   90.00
_cell.angle_gamma   90.00
#
_symmetry.space_group_name_H-M   'P 1'
#
loop_
_entity.id
_entity.type
_entity.pdbx_description
1 polymer ?
#
loop_
_entity_poly.entity_id
_entity_poly.type
_entity_poly.pdbx_seq_one_letter_code
_entity_poly.pdbx_strand_id
1 'polypeptide(L)'
;MLNENIKIDLHIHSIASKYKESVGVVDQSTVENLPVLFKKLETEKINLISFTDHNTFDSKLYIEAESLIRLGSYPSVKGIIAGIEFDVLLDTEKPCHILAYFDCKTKEDYETIELVMSRHAPKNKDHKYSKDGFESILKEIKLPVILVAYQRKSLDPEQKGGANSFSDACSDFLDYLEIGYISAIEIQSPNVEGIVKNNLVDMSEFCNSIGLLIGIDCHEWAVYPNHDSKNVKQGAPVFTTIRALPSFRGLLLAITSPETRFGRIDSVSYPFLEKVSVNGVDTQLSPGVNVIIGENGSGKSTLLKLISGNDLESHVKAAKRNNRIEIPALPNRSKTVFQGELFNDYNNNKDLHPDGRSLFSEINCQDFRSQITTFANRVMEWVRRRIGAKQTLDEAASSALTVKEEYLRKTFFVSVSTEGFAARDYSQLENRFAALRSIIAQLKSEIEDNELIYTPDELKSLNEALASLNDALSSVEKRLTSERLFSSVENVILTSITQYKASTNRTSTNLDRQAESYNALKQAVISKVIQQAQAFLDIKEEYPSFPSLSKYYDQGIGYVDKRAGGYVFRSYAPYVTKTVEEVEEEFYKSLFNDGFDKTAIEKIDAEESLCNAVRGTRQVDKVDETVKKNLESFLDSLCKTEQEVKRQSTSERVIGNTFGEKALIYYEVLLDQNVTQADVLLIDQPEDNISNLKISKELSAAIQGLRDKAQVILVTHNPLLVVNLDADNVIIASGSRDDKRRFSLSLKSGCLEDEGCEALEWIAENMDGGRQALARRLKAYGTRN
;
A
#
# COMPACT_ATOMS: atom_id res chain seq x y z
N MET A 1 -6.91 -19.40 12.52
CA MET A 1 -7.13 -18.22 11.69
C MET A 1 -8.46 -17.57 12.01
N LEU A 2 -8.58 -16.27 11.78
CA LEU A 2 -9.77 -15.48 12.08
C LEU A 2 -10.60 -15.30 10.82
N ASN A 3 -11.76 -15.93 10.74
CA ASN A 3 -12.67 -15.83 9.59
C ASN A 3 -14.01 -15.20 9.96
N GLU A 4 -14.33 -15.18 11.25
CA GLU A 4 -15.61 -14.71 11.76
C GLU A 4 -15.41 -13.90 13.04
N ASN A 5 -16.32 -13.00 13.28
CA ASN A 5 -16.41 -12.32 14.58
C ASN A 5 -17.08 -13.22 15.60
N ILE A 6 -16.65 -13.13 16.83
CA ILE A 6 -17.29 -13.77 17.96
C ILE A 6 -18.05 -12.75 18.81
N LYS A 7 -19.21 -13.12 19.26
CA LYS A 7 -19.96 -12.41 20.30
C LYS A 7 -19.50 -12.84 21.66
N ILE A 8 -19.24 -11.91 22.53
CA ILE A 8 -18.79 -12.19 23.89
C ILE A 8 -19.74 -11.61 24.94
N ASP A 9 -19.88 -12.31 26.04
CA ASP A 9 -20.48 -11.79 27.26
C ASP A 9 -19.63 -12.25 28.46
N LEU A 10 -18.87 -11.34 29.00
CA LEU A 10 -17.87 -11.61 30.02
C LEU A 10 -18.34 -11.19 31.44
N HIS A 11 -19.64 -10.84 31.59
CA HIS A 11 -20.18 -10.38 32.87
C HIS A 11 -21.48 -11.10 33.21
N ILE A 12 -21.33 -12.28 33.81
CA ILE A 12 -22.45 -13.14 34.22
C ILE A 12 -22.20 -13.59 35.68
N HIS A 13 -23.20 -13.45 36.53
CA HIS A 13 -23.11 -13.88 37.94
C HIS A 13 -23.74 -15.24 38.15
N SER A 14 -23.25 -15.93 39.17
CA SER A 14 -23.76 -17.20 39.64
C SER A 14 -24.23 -17.13 41.10
N ILE A 15 -24.65 -18.26 41.63
CA ILE A 15 -25.02 -18.42 43.06
C ILE A 15 -23.89 -18.02 44.02
N ALA A 16 -22.64 -18.02 43.56
CA ALA A 16 -21.50 -17.60 44.37
C ALA A 16 -21.57 -16.11 44.77
N SER A 17 -22.27 -15.26 44.01
CA SER A 17 -22.55 -13.87 44.35
C SER A 17 -23.66 -13.67 45.39
N LYS A 18 -24.29 -14.74 45.86
CA LYS A 18 -25.49 -14.69 46.76
C LYS A 18 -25.29 -13.82 47.99
N TYR A 19 -24.09 -13.74 48.54
CA TYR A 19 -23.83 -12.97 49.77
C TYR A 19 -24.04 -11.44 49.55
N LYS A 20 -23.91 -10.96 48.34
CA LYS A 20 -24.04 -9.54 47.97
C LYS A 20 -25.42 -9.23 47.37
N GLU A 21 -26.02 -10.20 46.73
CA GLU A 21 -27.27 -10.06 46.00
C GLU A 21 -28.54 -9.99 46.85
N SER A 22 -29.60 -9.46 46.23
CA SER A 22 -30.94 -9.48 46.80
C SER A 22 -31.47 -10.94 46.92
N VAL A 23 -32.23 -11.23 47.95
CA VAL A 23 -32.80 -12.57 48.15
C VAL A 23 -33.59 -13.02 46.91
N GLY A 24 -33.26 -14.20 46.41
CA GLY A 24 -33.96 -14.88 45.33
C GLY A 24 -33.41 -14.59 43.90
N VAL A 25 -32.52 -13.59 43.72
CA VAL A 25 -32.06 -13.21 42.40
C VAL A 25 -31.15 -14.26 41.79
N VAL A 26 -30.07 -14.66 42.45
CA VAL A 26 -29.10 -15.66 41.94
C VAL A 26 -29.41 -17.09 42.39
N ASP A 27 -30.47 -17.35 43.13
CA ASP A 27 -30.73 -18.66 43.79
C ASP A 27 -30.85 -19.83 42.81
N GLN A 28 -31.28 -19.57 41.57
CA GLN A 28 -31.38 -20.57 40.50
C GLN A 28 -30.18 -20.54 39.53
N SER A 29 -29.20 -19.67 39.75
CA SER A 29 -28.01 -19.56 38.89
C SER A 29 -26.90 -20.50 39.42
N THR A 30 -27.22 -21.80 39.44
CA THR A 30 -26.39 -22.87 40.04
C THR A 30 -25.76 -23.76 38.96
N VAL A 31 -24.78 -24.58 39.35
CA VAL A 31 -24.11 -25.54 38.47
C VAL A 31 -25.11 -26.47 37.78
N GLU A 32 -26.14 -26.92 38.48
CA GLU A 32 -27.19 -27.81 37.95
C GLU A 32 -28.03 -27.12 36.86
N ASN A 33 -28.14 -25.81 36.91
CA ASN A 33 -28.90 -24.99 35.97
C ASN A 33 -28.08 -24.43 34.82
N LEU A 34 -26.79 -24.79 34.70
CA LEU A 34 -25.95 -24.44 33.54
C LEU A 34 -26.63 -24.71 32.18
N PRO A 35 -27.33 -25.85 31.96
CA PRO A 35 -28.05 -26.09 30.71
C PRO A 35 -29.11 -25.03 30.36
N VAL A 36 -29.72 -24.38 31.35
CA VAL A 36 -30.69 -23.30 31.17
C VAL A 36 -29.98 -22.07 30.59
N LEU A 37 -28.86 -21.67 31.19
CA LEU A 37 -28.03 -20.55 30.68
C LEU A 37 -27.48 -20.85 29.30
N PHE A 38 -26.89 -22.05 29.11
CA PHE A 38 -26.27 -22.42 27.82
C PHE A 38 -27.29 -22.45 26.68
N LYS A 39 -28.53 -22.85 26.92
CA LYS A 39 -29.61 -22.75 25.92
C LYS A 39 -29.93 -21.31 25.57
N LYS A 40 -29.83 -20.36 26.49
CA LYS A 40 -30.02 -18.92 26.26
C LYS A 40 -28.84 -18.34 25.48
N LEU A 41 -27.61 -18.69 25.88
CA LEU A 41 -26.38 -18.31 25.18
C LEU A 41 -26.37 -18.80 23.73
N GLU A 42 -26.84 -20.05 23.50
CA GLU A 42 -27.01 -20.62 22.15
C GLU A 42 -28.00 -19.82 21.31
N THR A 43 -29.14 -19.39 21.89
CA THR A 43 -30.14 -18.57 21.22
C THR A 43 -29.57 -17.22 20.79
N GLU A 44 -28.77 -16.59 21.64
CA GLU A 44 -28.11 -15.30 21.36
C GLU A 44 -26.83 -15.45 20.54
N LYS A 45 -26.37 -16.68 20.27
CA LYS A 45 -25.12 -17.02 19.55
C LYS A 45 -23.89 -16.42 20.23
N ILE A 46 -23.79 -16.53 21.54
CA ILE A 46 -22.64 -16.11 22.32
C ILE A 46 -21.54 -17.16 22.18
N ASN A 47 -20.31 -16.70 21.89
CA ASN A 47 -19.19 -17.60 21.62
C ASN A 47 -18.19 -17.72 22.77
N LEU A 48 -18.02 -16.65 23.56
CA LEU A 48 -17.11 -16.61 24.69
C LEU A 48 -17.82 -15.99 25.89
N ILE A 49 -17.69 -16.65 27.05
CA ILE A 49 -18.31 -16.21 28.29
C ILE A 49 -17.32 -16.15 29.45
N SER A 50 -17.70 -15.44 30.48
CA SER A 50 -17.06 -15.50 31.81
C SER A 50 -18.10 -15.38 32.90
N PHE A 51 -17.92 -16.12 34.00
CA PHE A 51 -18.61 -15.86 35.26
C PHE A 51 -17.76 -14.91 36.09
N THR A 52 -18.34 -13.82 36.55
CA THR A 52 -17.63 -12.76 37.27
C THR A 52 -18.30 -12.50 38.62
N ASP A 53 -18.36 -13.53 39.44
CA ASP A 53 -18.97 -13.41 40.75
C ASP A 53 -18.25 -12.37 41.62
N HIS A 54 -19.04 -11.64 42.43
CA HIS A 54 -18.51 -10.59 43.28
C HIS A 54 -17.53 -11.13 44.33
N ASN A 55 -16.26 -10.73 44.25
CA ASN A 55 -15.21 -11.05 45.22
C ASN A 55 -15.11 -12.55 45.60
N THR A 56 -15.57 -13.44 44.76
CA THR A 56 -15.59 -14.88 44.98
C THR A 56 -15.39 -15.65 43.67
N PHE A 57 -15.16 -16.98 43.83
CA PHE A 57 -14.92 -17.84 42.66
C PHE A 57 -15.41 -19.27 42.97
N ASP A 58 -16.07 -19.91 42.01
CA ASP A 58 -16.52 -21.31 42.08
C ASP A 58 -15.86 -22.15 40.99
N SER A 59 -14.83 -22.90 41.32
CA SER A 59 -14.08 -23.75 40.39
C SER A 59 -14.93 -24.81 39.71
N LYS A 60 -15.91 -25.36 40.45
CA LYS A 60 -16.81 -26.44 39.95
C LYS A 60 -17.68 -25.92 38.81
N LEU A 61 -18.15 -24.69 38.94
CA LEU A 61 -18.94 -24.04 37.88
C LEU A 61 -18.15 -23.98 36.56
N TYR A 62 -16.90 -23.56 36.59
CA TYR A 62 -16.03 -23.47 35.40
C TYR A 62 -15.72 -24.86 34.81
N ILE A 63 -15.39 -25.83 35.66
CA ILE A 63 -15.09 -27.21 35.25
C ILE A 63 -16.31 -27.85 34.55
N GLU A 64 -17.52 -27.65 35.07
CA GLU A 64 -18.72 -28.17 34.43
C GLU A 64 -19.09 -27.42 33.15
N ALA A 65 -18.96 -26.10 33.14
CA ALA A 65 -19.15 -25.29 31.93
C ALA A 65 -18.21 -25.69 30.81
N GLU A 66 -16.91 -25.90 31.09
CA GLU A 66 -15.95 -26.44 30.09
C GLU A 66 -16.36 -27.83 29.59
N SER A 67 -16.89 -28.68 30.51
CA SER A 67 -17.37 -30.01 30.13
C SER A 67 -18.52 -29.91 29.13
N LEU A 68 -19.48 -29.03 29.34
CA LEU A 68 -20.59 -28.78 28.41
C LEU A 68 -20.11 -28.24 27.07
N ILE A 69 -19.12 -27.33 27.03
CA ILE A 69 -18.51 -26.83 25.84
C ILE A 69 -17.83 -27.97 25.05
N ARG A 70 -17.04 -28.80 25.70
CA ARG A 70 -16.36 -29.97 25.08
C ARG A 70 -17.33 -31.01 24.53
N LEU A 71 -18.49 -31.19 25.15
CA LEU A 71 -19.54 -32.08 24.66
C LEU A 71 -20.19 -31.58 23.38
N GLY A 72 -20.03 -30.28 23.02
CA GLY A 72 -20.54 -29.69 21.80
C GLY A 72 -22.07 -29.60 21.70
N SER A 73 -22.79 -29.76 22.83
CA SER A 73 -24.27 -29.69 22.86
C SER A 73 -24.82 -28.29 22.58
N TYR A 74 -23.96 -27.27 22.72
CA TYR A 74 -24.24 -25.85 22.48
C TYR A 74 -23.16 -25.25 21.58
N PRO A 75 -23.22 -25.49 20.28
CA PRO A 75 -22.11 -25.21 19.33
C PRO A 75 -21.72 -23.71 19.19
N SER A 76 -22.62 -22.81 19.60
CA SER A 76 -22.27 -21.39 19.62
C SER A 76 -21.29 -21.07 20.75
N VAL A 77 -21.40 -21.68 21.92
CA VAL A 77 -20.52 -21.44 23.07
C VAL A 77 -19.22 -22.22 22.87
N LYS A 78 -18.15 -21.52 22.51
CA LYS A 78 -16.87 -22.11 22.10
C LYS A 78 -15.77 -21.98 23.16
N GLY A 79 -15.93 -21.08 24.13
CA GLY A 79 -14.91 -20.83 25.15
C GLY A 79 -15.47 -20.20 26.42
N ILE A 80 -14.72 -20.35 27.50
CA ILE A 80 -14.96 -19.71 28.79
C ILE A 80 -13.65 -19.20 29.37
N ILE A 81 -13.66 -18.01 29.98
CA ILE A 81 -12.50 -17.42 30.67
C ILE A 81 -12.84 -17.30 32.14
N ALA A 82 -11.92 -17.68 33.02
CA ALA A 82 -12.07 -17.48 34.46
C ALA A 82 -12.15 -15.99 34.79
N GLY A 83 -13.13 -15.56 35.56
CA GLY A 83 -13.30 -14.14 35.88
C GLY A 83 -13.79 -13.94 37.34
N ILE A 84 -13.51 -12.78 37.88
CA ILE A 84 -13.99 -12.29 39.17
C ILE A 84 -14.29 -10.81 39.04
N GLU A 85 -15.41 -10.35 39.57
CA GLU A 85 -15.67 -8.94 39.78
C GLU A 85 -15.23 -8.52 41.17
N PHE A 86 -14.18 -7.70 41.26
CA PHE A 86 -13.66 -7.19 42.52
C PHE A 86 -14.22 -5.81 42.85
N ASP A 87 -14.62 -5.59 44.08
CA ASP A 87 -14.86 -4.26 44.66
C ASP A 87 -13.56 -3.69 45.21
N VAL A 88 -12.95 -2.72 44.51
CA VAL A 88 -11.62 -2.20 44.84
C VAL A 88 -11.68 -0.71 45.18
N LEU A 89 -10.98 -0.33 46.26
CA LEU A 89 -10.64 1.05 46.58
C LEU A 89 -9.26 1.30 45.97
N LEU A 90 -9.19 2.11 44.91
CA LEU A 90 -7.91 2.46 44.25
C LEU A 90 -7.18 3.54 45.04
N ASP A 91 -7.40 4.80 44.69
CA ASP A 91 -6.74 5.94 45.34
C ASP A 91 -7.74 6.97 45.93
N THR A 92 -9.03 6.68 45.88
CA THR A 92 -10.08 7.44 46.52
C THR A 92 -10.87 6.55 47.51
N GLU A 93 -11.78 7.17 48.27
CA GLU A 93 -12.68 6.42 49.19
C GLU A 93 -13.86 5.73 48.46
N LYS A 94 -14.01 5.97 47.13
CA LYS A 94 -15.05 5.38 46.32
C LYS A 94 -14.56 4.07 45.69
N PRO A 95 -15.38 3.01 45.73
CA PRO A 95 -15.04 1.75 45.12
C PRO A 95 -15.19 1.81 43.60
N CYS A 96 -14.38 1.00 42.91
CA CYS A 96 -14.54 0.65 41.53
C CYS A 96 -14.79 -0.83 41.39
N HIS A 97 -15.65 -1.23 40.46
CA HIS A 97 -15.71 -2.61 40.02
C HIS A 97 -14.58 -2.86 39.04
N ILE A 98 -13.75 -3.86 39.34
CA ILE A 98 -12.68 -4.33 38.46
C ILE A 98 -12.94 -5.79 38.13
N LEU A 99 -13.20 -6.07 36.86
CA LEU A 99 -13.30 -7.43 36.35
C LEU A 99 -11.90 -7.95 36.05
N ALA A 100 -11.51 -9.02 36.74
CA ALA A 100 -10.23 -9.67 36.54
C ALA A 100 -10.44 -10.99 35.82
N TYR A 101 -9.87 -11.12 34.59
CA TYR A 101 -9.94 -12.34 33.79
C TYR A 101 -8.59 -13.05 33.82
N PHE A 102 -8.59 -14.37 34.08
CA PHE A 102 -7.39 -15.17 34.30
C PHE A 102 -7.17 -16.19 33.19
N ASP A 103 -5.90 -16.39 32.80
CA ASP A 103 -5.48 -17.41 31.82
C ASP A 103 -5.35 -18.79 32.49
N CYS A 104 -6.44 -19.47 32.61
CA CYS A 104 -6.48 -20.85 33.14
C CYS A 104 -6.28 -21.86 31.99
N LYS A 105 -5.35 -22.79 32.17
CA LYS A 105 -5.05 -23.87 31.22
C LYS A 105 -5.50 -25.24 31.73
N THR A 106 -5.60 -25.39 33.05
CA THR A 106 -5.86 -26.65 33.71
C THR A 106 -6.96 -26.51 34.79
N LYS A 107 -7.50 -27.63 35.27
CA LYS A 107 -8.45 -27.62 36.38
C LYS A 107 -7.83 -27.10 37.67
N GLU A 108 -6.58 -27.40 37.88
CA GLU A 108 -5.78 -26.95 39.01
C GLU A 108 -5.67 -25.42 39.08
N ASP A 109 -5.70 -24.74 37.93
CA ASP A 109 -5.70 -23.28 37.88
C ASP A 109 -7.00 -22.72 38.48
N TYR A 110 -8.17 -23.29 38.11
CA TYR A 110 -9.46 -22.91 38.72
C TYR A 110 -9.51 -23.18 40.21
N GLU A 111 -9.04 -24.34 40.65
CA GLU A 111 -8.96 -24.70 42.06
C GLU A 111 -8.01 -23.79 42.84
N THR A 112 -6.92 -23.33 42.22
CA THR A 112 -5.97 -22.36 42.79
C THR A 112 -6.65 -21.01 43.02
N ILE A 113 -7.41 -20.50 42.05
CA ILE A 113 -8.15 -19.26 42.21
C ILE A 113 -9.15 -19.38 43.37
N GLU A 114 -9.94 -20.43 43.39
CA GLU A 114 -10.90 -20.65 44.46
C GLU A 114 -10.24 -20.75 45.85
N LEU A 115 -9.11 -21.45 45.94
CA LEU A 115 -8.36 -21.58 47.20
C LEU A 115 -7.86 -20.22 47.69
N VAL A 116 -7.33 -19.40 46.82
CA VAL A 116 -6.86 -18.05 47.16
C VAL A 116 -8.05 -17.19 47.58
N MET A 117 -9.11 -17.17 46.79
CA MET A 117 -10.29 -16.37 47.08
C MET A 117 -10.97 -16.82 48.40
N SER A 118 -10.93 -18.10 48.75
CA SER A 118 -11.45 -18.58 50.03
C SER A 118 -10.69 -18.02 51.24
N ARG A 119 -9.39 -17.77 51.12
CA ARG A 119 -8.57 -17.15 52.17
C ARG A 119 -8.86 -15.66 52.33
N HIS A 120 -9.26 -15.01 51.24
CA HIS A 120 -9.59 -13.59 51.19
C HIS A 120 -11.11 -13.36 51.10
N ALA A 121 -11.93 -14.32 51.53
CA ALA A 121 -13.38 -14.27 51.39
C ALA A 121 -13.99 -12.97 51.93
N PRO A 122 -15.01 -12.40 51.24
CA PRO A 122 -15.67 -11.19 51.69
C PRO A 122 -16.30 -11.36 53.09
N LYS A 123 -16.07 -10.36 53.94
CA LYS A 123 -16.57 -10.38 55.33
C LYS A 123 -18.07 -10.09 55.48
N ASN A 124 -18.59 -9.32 54.54
CA ASN A 124 -19.99 -8.91 54.44
C ASN A 124 -20.30 -8.39 53.04
N LYS A 125 -21.54 -7.99 52.74
CA LYS A 125 -21.99 -7.50 51.46
C LYS A 125 -21.33 -6.20 51.00
N ASP A 126 -20.80 -5.40 51.95
CA ASP A 126 -20.16 -4.12 51.70
C ASP A 126 -18.62 -4.24 51.67
N HIS A 127 -18.10 -5.47 51.62
CA HIS A 127 -16.66 -5.74 51.62
C HIS A 127 -15.99 -5.13 50.35
N LYS A 128 -14.87 -4.46 50.57
CA LYS A 128 -14.04 -3.86 49.54
C LYS A 128 -12.58 -4.14 49.81
N TYR A 129 -11.82 -4.45 48.79
CA TYR A 129 -10.39 -4.60 48.94
C TYR A 129 -9.70 -3.25 48.77
N SER A 130 -8.66 -2.97 49.58
CA SER A 130 -7.74 -1.92 49.27
C SER A 130 -6.91 -2.29 48.03
N LYS A 131 -6.32 -1.31 47.33
CA LYS A 131 -5.46 -1.58 46.18
C LYS A 131 -4.36 -2.60 46.51
N ASP A 132 -3.64 -2.42 47.62
CA ASP A 132 -2.59 -3.35 48.06
C ASP A 132 -3.14 -4.76 48.34
N GLY A 133 -4.32 -4.85 48.96
CA GLY A 133 -4.99 -6.12 49.21
C GLY A 133 -5.38 -6.84 47.93
N PHE A 134 -5.95 -6.11 46.97
CA PHE A 134 -6.29 -6.62 45.66
C PHE A 134 -5.04 -7.11 44.89
N GLU A 135 -3.96 -6.29 44.82
CA GLU A 135 -2.71 -6.69 44.18
C GLU A 135 -2.06 -7.92 44.89
N SER A 136 -2.18 -8.03 46.18
CA SER A 136 -1.70 -9.21 46.93
C SER A 136 -2.43 -10.47 46.52
N ILE A 137 -3.74 -10.42 46.33
CA ILE A 137 -4.56 -11.54 45.83
C ILE A 137 -4.08 -11.95 44.43
N LEU A 138 -3.93 -10.98 43.51
CA LEU A 138 -3.44 -11.27 42.14
C LEU A 138 -2.05 -11.91 42.16
N LYS A 139 -1.14 -11.41 43.01
CA LYS A 139 0.20 -11.99 43.19
C LYS A 139 0.18 -13.39 43.79
N GLU A 140 -0.80 -13.71 44.64
CA GLU A 140 -0.95 -15.03 45.21
C GLU A 140 -1.53 -16.06 44.21
N ILE A 141 -2.46 -15.62 43.32
CA ILE A 141 -3.01 -16.43 42.21
C ILE A 141 -1.93 -16.81 41.20
N LYS A 142 -1.02 -15.92 40.89
CA LYS A 142 0.13 -16.12 39.94
C LYS A 142 -0.24 -16.52 38.52
N LEU A 143 -1.44 -16.28 38.06
CA LEU A 143 -1.84 -16.47 36.67
C LEU A 143 -1.76 -15.14 35.90
N PRO A 144 -1.54 -15.18 34.60
CA PRO A 144 -1.73 -13.98 33.76
C PRO A 144 -3.17 -13.47 33.95
N VAL A 145 -3.31 -12.15 34.03
CA VAL A 145 -4.60 -11.51 34.29
C VAL A 145 -4.82 -10.31 33.40
N ILE A 146 -6.04 -10.13 32.92
CA ILE A 146 -6.53 -8.93 32.26
C ILE A 146 -7.44 -8.21 33.25
N LEU A 147 -7.19 -6.91 33.48
CA LEU A 147 -8.01 -6.08 34.35
C LEU A 147 -8.86 -5.13 33.51
N VAL A 148 -10.17 -5.17 33.72
CA VAL A 148 -11.15 -4.33 33.04
C VAL A 148 -11.90 -3.53 34.10
N ALA A 149 -11.86 -2.20 33.99
CA ALA A 149 -12.54 -1.35 34.96
C ALA A 149 -13.95 -0.98 34.47
N TYR A 150 -14.91 -0.96 35.36
CA TYR A 150 -16.29 -0.60 35.06
C TYR A 150 -16.47 0.92 35.01
N GLN A 151 -17.14 1.42 34.00
CA GLN A 151 -17.51 2.84 33.84
C GLN A 151 -18.99 2.99 33.47
N ARG A 152 -19.73 3.60 34.36
CA ARG A 152 -21.18 3.72 34.21
C ARG A 152 -21.63 4.88 33.33
N LYS A 153 -20.87 5.99 33.34
CA LYS A 153 -21.19 7.23 32.64
C LYS A 153 -19.94 7.82 31.96
N SER A 154 -19.82 9.13 31.97
CA SER A 154 -18.67 9.87 31.39
C SER A 154 -17.37 9.59 32.15
N LEU A 155 -16.26 9.63 31.44
CA LEU A 155 -14.91 9.67 32.01
C LEU A 155 -14.45 11.12 32.29
N ASP A 156 -15.23 12.13 31.91
CA ASP A 156 -14.91 13.53 32.13
C ASP A 156 -14.74 13.81 33.64
N PRO A 157 -13.58 14.31 34.10
CA PRO A 157 -13.32 14.60 35.50
C PRO A 157 -14.31 15.62 36.13
N GLU A 158 -14.89 16.47 35.32
CA GLU A 158 -15.90 17.48 35.78
C GLU A 158 -17.30 16.86 35.96
N GLN A 159 -17.51 15.64 35.47
CA GLN A 159 -18.77 14.92 35.55
C GLN A 159 -18.66 13.71 36.49
N LYS A 160 -19.76 13.37 37.18
CA LYS A 160 -19.80 12.16 38.02
C LYS A 160 -19.79 10.91 37.14
N GLY A 161 -18.81 10.04 37.31
CA GLY A 161 -18.70 8.76 36.63
C GLY A 161 -19.81 7.77 36.94
N GLY A 162 -20.42 7.90 38.11
CA GLY A 162 -21.50 7.03 38.62
C GLY A 162 -21.00 6.05 39.65
N ALA A 163 -21.95 5.31 40.28
CA ALA A 163 -21.59 4.34 41.31
C ALA A 163 -20.66 3.25 40.80
N ASN A 164 -19.62 2.91 41.56
CA ASN A 164 -18.60 1.89 41.30
C ASN A 164 -17.79 2.16 40.00
N SER A 165 -17.79 3.42 39.51
CA SER A 165 -17.11 3.79 38.25
C SER A 165 -15.64 4.06 38.50
N PHE A 166 -14.83 3.70 37.50
CA PHE A 166 -13.40 3.88 37.48
C PHE A 166 -12.97 5.36 37.65
N SER A 167 -13.60 6.27 36.91
CA SER A 167 -13.28 7.70 37.02
C SER A 167 -13.61 8.34 38.38
N ASP A 168 -14.49 7.71 39.17
CA ASP A 168 -14.80 8.17 40.53
C ASP A 168 -13.84 7.56 41.58
N ALA A 169 -13.24 6.42 41.26
CA ALA A 169 -12.35 5.67 42.18
C ALA A 169 -10.87 6.06 42.06
N CYS A 170 -10.51 6.80 40.98
CA CYS A 170 -9.16 7.27 40.73
C CYS A 170 -9.11 8.79 40.64
N SER A 171 -8.07 9.39 41.23
CA SER A 171 -7.76 10.80 41.08
C SER A 171 -7.15 11.10 39.70
N ASP A 172 -6.33 10.20 39.19
CA ASP A 172 -5.75 10.20 37.85
C ASP A 172 -5.90 8.84 37.18
N PHE A 173 -7.06 8.60 36.58
CA PHE A 173 -7.36 7.31 35.92
C PHE A 173 -6.58 7.12 34.61
N LEU A 174 -6.07 8.19 34.00
CA LEU A 174 -5.28 8.09 32.77
C LEU A 174 -3.97 7.35 33.02
N ASP A 175 -3.30 7.59 34.15
CA ASP A 175 -2.09 6.88 34.52
C ASP A 175 -2.31 5.35 34.56
N TYR A 176 -3.45 4.88 35.08
CA TYR A 176 -3.79 3.44 35.10
C TYR A 176 -4.00 2.84 33.72
N LEU A 177 -4.49 3.62 32.77
CA LEU A 177 -4.66 3.21 31.38
C LEU A 177 -3.32 3.23 30.63
N GLU A 178 -2.55 4.30 30.76
CA GLU A 178 -1.27 4.48 30.05
C GLU A 178 -0.19 3.47 30.44
N ILE A 179 -0.13 3.07 31.74
CA ILE A 179 0.79 2.02 32.19
C ILE A 179 0.27 0.61 31.92
N GLY A 180 -0.96 0.48 31.40
CA GLY A 180 -1.60 -0.82 31.14
C GLY A 180 -2.04 -1.58 32.38
N TYR A 181 -2.17 -0.94 33.55
CA TYR A 181 -2.74 -1.58 34.74
C TYR A 181 -4.21 -1.96 34.51
N ILE A 182 -4.98 -1.04 33.93
CA ILE A 182 -6.32 -1.30 33.38
C ILE A 182 -6.18 -1.44 31.87
N SER A 183 -6.54 -2.59 31.34
CA SER A 183 -6.37 -2.95 29.94
C SER A 183 -7.55 -2.57 29.05
N ALA A 184 -8.75 -2.47 29.62
CA ALA A 184 -10.00 -2.11 28.93
C ALA A 184 -11.01 -1.51 29.90
N ILE A 185 -12.06 -0.93 29.36
CA ILE A 185 -13.17 -0.36 30.15
C ILE A 185 -14.46 -1.11 29.80
N GLU A 186 -15.18 -1.58 30.82
CA GLU A 186 -16.54 -2.06 30.65
C GLU A 186 -17.53 -0.91 30.78
N ILE A 187 -18.46 -0.82 29.84
CA ILE A 187 -19.49 0.22 29.76
C ILE A 187 -20.90 -0.37 29.77
N GLN A 188 -21.85 0.37 30.27
CA GLN A 188 -23.22 -0.11 30.48
C GLN A 188 -24.06 -0.22 29.18
N SER A 189 -23.73 0.57 28.15
CA SER A 189 -24.55 0.64 26.94
C SER A 189 -23.80 1.33 25.78
N PRO A 190 -24.26 1.18 24.52
CA PRO A 190 -23.68 1.87 23.36
C PRO A 190 -23.72 3.40 23.46
N ASN A 191 -24.71 3.97 24.16
CA ASN A 191 -24.76 5.41 24.39
C ASN A 191 -23.59 5.90 25.26
N VAL A 192 -23.23 5.13 26.28
CA VAL A 192 -22.06 5.40 27.11
C VAL A 192 -20.77 5.20 26.32
N GLU A 193 -20.75 4.23 25.40
CA GLU A 193 -19.61 4.01 24.49
C GLU A 193 -19.22 5.29 23.74
N GLY A 194 -20.20 5.94 23.10
CA GLY A 194 -19.94 7.18 22.35
C GLY A 194 -19.41 8.30 23.25
N ILE A 195 -19.93 8.42 24.48
CA ILE A 195 -19.48 9.43 25.44
C ILE A 195 -18.03 9.14 25.86
N VAL A 196 -17.74 7.90 26.26
CA VAL A 196 -16.41 7.49 26.73
C VAL A 196 -15.38 7.60 25.62
N LYS A 197 -15.70 7.20 24.37
CA LYS A 197 -14.82 7.39 23.21
C LYS A 197 -14.46 8.85 22.99
N ASN A 198 -15.45 9.74 23.02
CA ASN A 198 -15.19 11.17 22.85
C ASN A 198 -14.31 11.73 23.98
N ASN A 199 -14.56 11.35 25.23
CA ASN A 199 -13.71 11.76 26.34
C ASN A 199 -12.25 11.29 26.16
N LEU A 200 -12.03 10.05 25.75
CA LEU A 200 -10.69 9.49 25.52
C LEU A 200 -9.94 10.22 24.39
N VAL A 201 -10.63 10.55 23.29
CA VAL A 201 -10.06 11.33 22.18
C VAL A 201 -9.54 12.69 22.63
N ASP A 202 -10.32 13.37 23.49
CA ASP A 202 -10.00 14.71 23.97
C ASP A 202 -8.88 14.71 25.02
N MET A 203 -8.64 13.57 25.70
CA MET A 203 -7.73 13.48 26.85
C MET A 203 -6.31 13.04 26.50
N SER A 204 -6.14 12.09 25.59
CA SER A 204 -4.80 11.54 25.27
C SER A 204 -4.79 10.84 23.91
N GLU A 205 -3.75 11.11 23.08
CA GLU A 205 -3.50 10.32 21.86
C GLU A 205 -3.30 8.83 22.14
N PHE A 206 -2.77 8.48 23.32
CA PHE A 206 -2.51 7.09 23.74
C PHE A 206 -3.80 6.34 24.09
N CYS A 207 -4.79 7.01 24.67
CA CYS A 207 -6.05 6.40 25.12
C CYS A 207 -7.08 6.20 24.01
N ASN A 208 -6.82 6.67 22.78
CA ASN A 208 -7.72 6.49 21.62
C ASN A 208 -7.92 5.00 21.25
N SER A 209 -7.03 4.11 21.69
CA SER A 209 -7.02 2.68 21.38
C SER A 209 -7.42 1.77 22.55
N ILE A 210 -8.24 2.26 23.50
CA ILE A 210 -8.72 1.43 24.62
C ILE A 210 -9.95 0.62 24.23
N GLY A 211 -9.92 -0.69 24.49
CA GLY A 211 -11.05 -1.58 24.27
C GLY A 211 -12.24 -1.24 25.17
N LEU A 212 -13.43 -1.09 24.59
CA LEU A 212 -14.67 -0.87 25.32
C LEU A 212 -15.55 -2.13 25.25
N LEU A 213 -15.82 -2.74 26.38
CA LEU A 213 -16.63 -3.96 26.50
C LEU A 213 -18.03 -3.63 27.00
N ILE A 214 -19.02 -4.37 26.53
CA ILE A 214 -20.39 -4.35 27.05
C ILE A 214 -20.68 -5.73 27.61
N GLY A 215 -20.89 -5.83 28.91
CA GLY A 215 -21.39 -7.01 29.57
C GLY A 215 -22.90 -6.92 29.87
N ILE A 216 -23.57 -8.02 29.94
CA ILE A 216 -25.00 -8.06 30.31
C ILE A 216 -25.21 -7.85 31.81
N ASP A 217 -24.22 -8.23 32.61
CA ASP A 217 -24.32 -8.18 34.09
C ASP A 217 -25.53 -8.97 34.58
N CYS A 218 -25.62 -10.24 34.09
CA CYS A 218 -26.79 -11.10 34.35
C CYS A 218 -26.65 -11.85 35.65
N HIS A 219 -27.62 -11.68 36.54
CA HIS A 219 -27.70 -12.37 37.84
C HIS A 219 -28.71 -13.53 37.85
N GLU A 220 -29.74 -13.50 37.01
CA GLU A 220 -30.79 -14.50 36.92
C GLU A 220 -30.80 -15.20 35.56
N TRP A 221 -30.21 -16.39 35.45
CA TRP A 221 -29.99 -17.10 34.19
C TRP A 221 -31.27 -17.42 33.38
N ALA A 222 -32.40 -17.59 34.10
CA ALA A 222 -33.69 -17.88 33.49
C ALA A 222 -34.17 -16.74 32.56
N VAL A 223 -33.79 -15.48 32.85
CA VAL A 223 -34.19 -14.31 32.11
C VAL A 223 -33.07 -13.72 31.26
N TYR A 224 -31.92 -14.41 31.13
CA TYR A 224 -30.85 -14.00 30.23
C TYR A 224 -31.40 -13.70 28.82
N PRO A 225 -31.04 -12.60 28.14
CA PRO A 225 -29.95 -11.66 28.43
C PRO A 225 -30.40 -10.37 29.16
N ASN A 226 -31.13 -10.49 30.23
CA ASN A 226 -31.45 -9.38 31.12
C ASN A 226 -30.69 -9.52 32.44
N HIS A 227 -30.52 -8.42 33.14
CA HIS A 227 -29.85 -8.40 34.44
C HIS A 227 -30.57 -9.34 35.44
N ASP A 228 -31.86 -9.11 35.67
CA ASP A 228 -32.76 -9.93 36.46
C ASP A 228 -34.23 -9.74 36.01
N SER A 229 -35.16 -10.47 36.62
CA SER A 229 -36.60 -10.41 36.30
C SER A 229 -37.26 -9.04 36.58
N LYS A 230 -36.64 -8.20 37.41
CA LYS A 230 -37.13 -6.84 37.72
C LYS A 230 -36.58 -5.79 36.77
N ASN A 231 -35.43 -6.03 36.19
CA ASN A 231 -34.68 -5.11 35.32
C ASN A 231 -34.65 -5.63 33.87
N VAL A 232 -35.83 -5.88 33.30
CA VAL A 232 -35.94 -6.30 31.87
C VAL A 232 -35.81 -5.11 30.97
N LYS A 233 -34.76 -5.08 30.13
CA LYS A 233 -34.53 -4.02 29.13
C LYS A 233 -35.49 -4.18 27.97
N GLN A 234 -36.04 -3.04 27.48
CA GLN A 234 -36.79 -3.04 26.23
C GLN A 234 -35.81 -2.92 25.05
N GLY A 235 -35.95 -3.77 24.02
CA GLY A 235 -35.12 -3.78 22.80
C GLY A 235 -34.22 -5.01 22.72
N ALA A 236 -33.53 -5.13 21.58
CA ALA A 236 -32.57 -6.20 21.37
C ALA A 236 -31.32 -6.00 22.25
N PRO A 237 -30.81 -7.07 22.88
CA PRO A 237 -29.59 -6.98 23.67
C PRO A 237 -28.40 -6.62 22.78
N VAL A 238 -27.49 -5.81 23.30
CA VAL A 238 -26.26 -5.45 22.61
C VAL A 238 -25.08 -6.16 23.28
N PHE A 239 -24.32 -6.86 22.49
CA PHE A 239 -23.14 -7.59 22.92
C PHE A 239 -21.90 -7.03 22.25
N THR A 240 -20.79 -7.07 22.94
CA THR A 240 -19.49 -6.82 22.32
C THR A 240 -19.21 -7.90 21.29
N THR A 241 -18.78 -7.46 20.11
CA THR A 241 -18.35 -8.34 19.02
C THR A 241 -16.88 -8.07 18.76
N ILE A 242 -16.08 -9.13 18.77
CA ILE A 242 -14.64 -9.04 18.54
C ILE A 242 -14.18 -10.04 17.48
N ARG A 243 -13.12 -9.71 16.78
CA ARG A 243 -12.44 -10.58 15.83
C ARG A 243 -11.30 -11.29 16.58
N ALA A 244 -11.59 -12.43 17.17
CA ALA A 244 -10.64 -13.20 17.98
C ALA A 244 -11.05 -14.67 18.09
N LEU A 245 -10.12 -15.53 18.49
CA LEU A 245 -10.48 -16.85 19.00
C LEU A 245 -11.17 -16.72 20.37
N PRO A 246 -12.11 -17.61 20.70
CA PRO A 246 -12.83 -17.59 21.97
C PRO A 246 -11.94 -18.12 23.12
N SER A 247 -10.90 -17.34 23.47
CA SER A 247 -9.88 -17.68 24.47
C SER A 247 -9.41 -16.43 25.21
N PHE A 248 -8.71 -16.62 26.32
CA PHE A 248 -8.04 -15.54 27.06
C PHE A 248 -7.08 -14.74 26.17
N ARG A 249 -6.24 -15.43 25.39
CA ARG A 249 -5.27 -14.79 24.49
C ARG A 249 -5.97 -14.02 23.36
N GLY A 250 -7.09 -14.55 22.84
CA GLY A 250 -7.92 -13.83 21.87
C GLY A 250 -8.51 -12.55 22.45
N LEU A 251 -9.02 -12.59 23.67
CA LEU A 251 -9.49 -11.41 24.38
C LEU A 251 -8.36 -10.39 24.60
N LEU A 252 -7.19 -10.84 25.05
CA LEU A 252 -6.03 -9.99 25.27
C LEU A 252 -5.62 -9.24 24.00
N LEU A 253 -5.53 -9.95 22.87
CA LEU A 253 -5.19 -9.31 21.59
C LEU A 253 -6.30 -8.38 21.09
N ALA A 254 -7.57 -8.71 21.31
CA ALA A 254 -8.67 -7.81 20.96
C ALA A 254 -8.60 -6.50 21.75
N ILE A 255 -8.33 -6.58 23.04
CA ILE A 255 -8.22 -5.40 23.91
C ILE A 255 -7.00 -4.54 23.56
N THR A 256 -5.87 -5.16 23.15
CA THR A 256 -4.65 -4.43 22.77
C THR A 256 -4.68 -3.88 21.36
N SER A 257 -5.63 -4.32 20.53
CA SER A 257 -5.80 -3.85 19.13
C SER A 257 -7.28 -3.56 18.82
N PRO A 258 -7.95 -2.69 19.60
CA PRO A 258 -9.40 -2.51 19.49
C PRO A 258 -9.84 -1.93 18.15
N GLU A 259 -9.02 -1.09 17.50
CA GLU A 259 -9.32 -0.49 16.20
C GLU A 259 -9.50 -1.53 15.08
N THR A 260 -8.81 -2.68 15.20
CA THR A 260 -8.84 -3.74 14.20
C THR A 260 -9.71 -4.92 14.59
N ARG A 261 -9.99 -5.07 15.88
CA ARG A 261 -10.65 -6.27 16.42
C ARG A 261 -12.03 -6.06 17.00
N PHE A 262 -12.42 -4.81 17.32
CA PHE A 262 -13.77 -4.52 17.80
C PHE A 262 -14.67 -4.11 16.62
N GLY A 263 -15.92 -4.53 16.66
CA GLY A 263 -16.94 -4.21 15.68
C GLY A 263 -17.41 -5.44 14.90
N ARG A 264 -18.38 -5.21 14.03
CA ARG A 264 -19.00 -6.25 13.21
C ARG A 264 -18.39 -6.24 11.83
N ILE A 265 -17.86 -7.37 11.40
CA ILE A 265 -17.50 -7.60 10.01
C ILE A 265 -18.72 -8.16 9.31
N ASP A 266 -19.10 -7.54 8.19
CA ASP A 266 -20.11 -8.07 7.30
C ASP A 266 -19.58 -9.34 6.61
N SER A 267 -20.48 -10.19 6.13
CA SER A 267 -20.10 -11.39 5.38
C SER A 267 -19.24 -11.02 4.17
N VAL A 268 -18.16 -11.75 3.97
CA VAL A 268 -17.26 -11.57 2.82
C VAL A 268 -18.06 -11.71 1.52
N SER A 269 -18.04 -10.66 0.68
CA SER A 269 -18.79 -10.58 -0.56
C SER A 269 -17.93 -10.73 -1.81
N TYR A 270 -16.62 -10.92 -1.67
CA TYR A 270 -15.67 -11.06 -2.76
C TYR A 270 -15.08 -12.47 -2.81
N PRO A 271 -14.70 -12.97 -4.00
CA PRO A 271 -14.02 -14.25 -4.14
C PRO A 271 -12.59 -14.14 -3.60
N PHE A 272 -12.14 -15.19 -2.93
CA PHE A 272 -10.81 -15.25 -2.33
C PHE A 272 -10.20 -16.66 -2.48
N LEU A 273 -8.90 -16.79 -2.27
CA LEU A 273 -8.18 -18.05 -2.22
C LEU A 273 -8.37 -18.69 -0.84
N GLU A 274 -9.04 -19.82 -0.76
CA GLU A 274 -9.41 -20.45 0.51
C GLU A 274 -8.24 -21.22 1.15
N LYS A 275 -7.41 -21.86 0.32
CA LYS A 275 -6.34 -22.73 0.81
C LYS A 275 -5.21 -22.92 -0.20
N VAL A 276 -4.08 -23.35 0.32
CA VAL A 276 -2.91 -23.83 -0.43
C VAL A 276 -2.52 -25.21 0.10
N SER A 277 -2.33 -26.21 -0.76
CA SER A 277 -1.93 -27.55 -0.34
C SER A 277 -0.46 -27.81 -0.63
N VAL A 278 0.26 -28.31 0.36
CA VAL A 278 1.67 -28.69 0.25
C VAL A 278 1.86 -30.11 0.79
N ASN A 279 2.37 -31.04 -0.03
CA ASN A 279 2.54 -32.44 0.33
C ASN A 279 1.26 -33.14 0.81
N GLY A 280 0.09 -32.70 0.34
CA GLY A 280 -1.20 -33.23 0.74
C GLY A 280 -1.75 -32.65 2.06
N VAL A 281 -1.09 -31.65 2.62
CA VAL A 281 -1.57 -30.90 3.80
C VAL A 281 -2.14 -29.57 3.36
N ASP A 282 -3.41 -29.33 3.65
CA ASP A 282 -4.10 -28.10 3.32
C ASP A 282 -3.79 -27.00 4.36
N THR A 283 -3.24 -25.90 3.91
CA THR A 283 -3.09 -24.66 4.68
C THR A 283 -4.24 -23.74 4.33
N GLN A 284 -5.12 -23.47 5.28
CA GLN A 284 -6.24 -22.56 5.09
C GLN A 284 -5.79 -21.11 5.07
N LEU A 285 -6.46 -20.28 4.29
CA LEU A 285 -6.23 -18.84 4.20
C LEU A 285 -7.46 -18.07 4.72
N SER A 286 -7.22 -16.96 5.40
CA SER A 286 -8.27 -16.03 5.80
C SER A 286 -8.72 -15.20 4.58
N PRO A 287 -9.99 -14.84 4.49
CA PRO A 287 -10.42 -13.85 3.50
C PRO A 287 -9.82 -12.45 3.73
N GLY A 288 -9.38 -12.14 4.93
CA GLY A 288 -8.73 -10.87 5.28
C GLY A 288 -7.23 -10.87 5.01
N VAL A 289 -6.43 -10.51 6.03
CA VAL A 289 -4.98 -10.33 5.92
C VAL A 289 -4.24 -11.62 6.30
N ASN A 290 -3.55 -12.21 5.33
CA ASN A 290 -2.67 -13.36 5.52
C ASN A 290 -1.21 -12.90 5.40
N VAL A 291 -0.38 -13.22 6.37
CA VAL A 291 1.04 -12.85 6.37
C VAL A 291 1.91 -14.10 6.37
N ILE A 292 2.80 -14.18 5.41
CA ILE A 292 3.77 -15.27 5.26
C ILE A 292 5.11 -14.81 5.85
N ILE A 293 5.55 -15.49 6.90
CA ILE A 293 6.82 -15.24 7.60
C ILE A 293 7.71 -16.48 7.56
N GLY A 294 8.96 -16.33 7.93
CA GLY A 294 9.92 -17.43 7.99
C GLY A 294 11.35 -16.92 7.84
N GLU A 295 12.33 -17.77 8.07
CA GLU A 295 13.75 -17.45 7.91
C GLU A 295 14.12 -17.07 6.48
N ASN A 296 15.30 -16.44 6.29
CA ASN A 296 15.84 -16.18 4.96
C ASN A 296 16.13 -17.51 4.26
N GLY A 297 15.66 -17.64 3.01
CA GLY A 297 15.79 -18.91 2.27
C GLY A 297 14.69 -19.94 2.56
N SER A 298 13.69 -19.66 3.42
CA SER A 298 12.58 -20.59 3.75
C SER A 298 11.56 -20.79 2.62
N GLY A 299 11.67 -20.04 1.53
CA GLY A 299 10.82 -20.22 0.35
C GLY A 299 9.58 -19.33 0.28
N LYS A 300 9.47 -18.28 1.12
CA LYS A 300 8.33 -17.34 1.15
C LYS A 300 8.01 -16.72 -0.21
N SER A 301 9.02 -16.05 -0.83
CA SER A 301 8.83 -15.42 -2.14
C SER A 301 8.60 -16.47 -3.24
N THR A 302 9.15 -17.69 -3.10
CA THR A 302 8.83 -18.80 -4.00
C THR A 302 7.36 -19.22 -3.89
N LEU A 303 6.84 -19.29 -2.67
CA LEU A 303 5.42 -19.58 -2.42
C LEU A 303 4.53 -18.50 -3.03
N LEU A 304 4.82 -17.22 -2.80
CA LEU A 304 4.05 -16.12 -3.37
C LEU A 304 4.06 -16.16 -4.91
N LYS A 305 5.21 -16.44 -5.52
CA LYS A 305 5.33 -16.64 -6.98
C LYS A 305 4.47 -17.79 -7.48
N LEU A 306 4.39 -18.90 -6.75
CA LEU A 306 3.50 -20.00 -7.09
C LEU A 306 2.03 -19.62 -6.94
N ILE A 307 1.67 -18.90 -5.90
CA ILE A 307 0.31 -18.38 -5.70
C ILE A 307 -0.10 -17.48 -6.86
N SER A 308 0.78 -16.58 -7.32
CA SER A 308 0.49 -15.68 -8.44
C SER A 308 0.49 -16.36 -9.82
N GLY A 309 0.74 -17.65 -9.88
CA GLY A 309 0.79 -18.39 -11.15
C GLY A 309 2.10 -18.19 -11.93
N ASN A 310 3.11 -17.60 -11.32
CA ASN A 310 4.40 -17.37 -11.96
C ASN A 310 5.36 -18.54 -11.74
N ASP A 311 5.18 -19.63 -12.50
CA ASP A 311 5.96 -20.87 -12.37
C ASP A 311 7.05 -21.07 -13.46
N LEU A 312 7.45 -20.02 -14.16
CA LEU A 312 8.35 -20.12 -15.33
C LEU A 312 9.77 -20.51 -14.96
N GLU A 313 10.26 -20.11 -13.81
CA GLU A 313 11.63 -20.39 -13.38
C GLU A 313 11.84 -21.86 -13.01
N SER A 314 12.98 -22.42 -13.44
CA SER A 314 13.29 -23.86 -13.27
C SER A 314 13.26 -24.32 -11.80
N HIS A 315 13.70 -23.47 -10.88
CA HIS A 315 13.71 -23.78 -9.46
C HIS A 315 12.31 -23.69 -8.83
N VAL A 316 11.42 -22.79 -9.31
CA VAL A 316 10.03 -22.71 -8.88
C VAL A 316 9.27 -23.95 -9.33
N LYS A 317 9.47 -24.38 -10.60
CA LYS A 317 8.93 -25.66 -11.13
C LYS A 317 9.42 -26.87 -10.35
N ALA A 318 10.70 -26.86 -9.95
CA ALA A 318 11.27 -27.91 -9.13
C ALA A 318 10.66 -27.95 -7.72
N ALA A 319 10.47 -26.78 -7.07
CA ALA A 319 9.81 -26.70 -5.76
C ALA A 319 8.36 -27.20 -5.84
N LYS A 320 7.61 -26.80 -6.85
CA LYS A 320 6.22 -27.26 -7.09
C LYS A 320 6.14 -28.78 -7.17
N ARG A 321 7.05 -29.40 -7.97
CA ARG A 321 7.08 -30.84 -8.15
C ARG A 321 7.55 -31.59 -6.90
N ASN A 322 8.63 -31.13 -6.28
CA ASN A 322 9.22 -31.77 -5.12
C ASN A 322 8.30 -31.79 -3.90
N ASN A 323 7.45 -30.76 -3.76
CA ASN A 323 6.56 -30.58 -2.61
C ASN A 323 5.09 -30.82 -2.95
N ARG A 324 4.76 -31.35 -4.13
CA ARG A 324 3.36 -31.58 -4.56
C ARG A 324 2.45 -30.41 -4.21
N ILE A 325 2.86 -29.21 -4.66
CA ILE A 325 2.13 -27.98 -4.32
C ILE A 325 0.93 -27.85 -5.25
N GLU A 326 -0.25 -27.76 -4.67
CA GLU A 326 -1.51 -27.54 -5.36
C GLU A 326 -2.15 -26.23 -4.88
N ILE A 327 -2.41 -25.35 -5.82
CA ILE A 327 -3.01 -24.03 -5.56
C ILE A 327 -4.24 -23.88 -6.45
N PRO A 328 -5.42 -23.61 -5.90
CA PRO A 328 -6.60 -23.26 -6.69
C PRO A 328 -6.32 -22.03 -7.57
N ALA A 329 -7.08 -21.88 -8.66
CA ALA A 329 -6.96 -20.70 -9.49
C ALA A 329 -7.30 -19.43 -8.70
N LEU A 330 -6.48 -18.41 -8.84
CA LEU A 330 -6.78 -17.10 -8.27
C LEU A 330 -8.04 -16.50 -8.91
N PRO A 331 -8.80 -15.71 -8.16
CA PRO A 331 -9.87 -14.88 -8.71
C PRO A 331 -9.38 -14.00 -9.87
N ASN A 332 -10.25 -13.71 -10.84
CA ASN A 332 -9.89 -12.96 -12.05
C ASN A 332 -9.34 -11.54 -11.74
N ARG A 333 -9.81 -10.92 -10.65
CA ARG A 333 -9.35 -9.60 -10.20
C ARG A 333 -8.26 -9.74 -9.14
N SER A 334 -7.18 -10.42 -9.47
CA SER A 334 -6.03 -10.57 -8.59
C SER A 334 -4.87 -9.69 -9.04
N LYS A 335 -4.20 -9.04 -8.10
CA LYS A 335 -3.02 -8.21 -8.36
C LYS A 335 -1.83 -8.70 -7.55
N THR A 336 -0.67 -8.73 -8.18
CA THR A 336 0.59 -9.09 -7.53
C THR A 336 1.58 -7.95 -7.63
N VAL A 337 2.26 -7.66 -6.54
CA VAL A 337 3.36 -6.69 -6.45
C VAL A 337 4.58 -7.41 -5.87
N PHE A 338 5.64 -7.50 -6.66
CA PHE A 338 6.88 -8.12 -6.23
C PHE A 338 7.83 -7.12 -5.58
N GLN A 339 8.78 -7.65 -4.81
CA GLN A 339 9.80 -6.87 -4.12
C GLN A 339 10.52 -5.90 -5.06
N GLY A 340 10.55 -4.62 -4.71
CA GLY A 340 11.20 -3.57 -5.50
C GLY A 340 10.52 -3.21 -6.81
N GLU A 341 9.43 -3.86 -7.20
CA GLU A 341 8.74 -3.60 -8.48
C GLU A 341 8.22 -2.16 -8.53
N LEU A 342 7.49 -1.71 -7.53
CA LEU A 342 6.95 -0.35 -7.48
C LEU A 342 8.04 0.72 -7.54
N PHE A 343 9.15 0.47 -6.87
CA PHE A 343 10.30 1.37 -6.87
C PHE A 343 10.96 1.45 -8.25
N ASN A 344 11.19 0.31 -8.88
CA ASN A 344 11.79 0.24 -10.20
C ASN A 344 10.88 0.87 -11.25
N ASP A 345 9.59 0.65 -11.16
CA ASP A 345 8.60 1.19 -12.06
C ASP A 345 8.49 2.70 -11.93
N TYR A 346 8.55 3.24 -10.71
CA TYR A 346 8.60 4.66 -10.50
C TYR A 346 9.86 5.30 -11.11
N ASN A 347 11.04 4.73 -10.85
CA ASN A 347 12.30 5.26 -11.38
C ASN A 347 12.38 5.24 -12.92
N ASN A 348 11.67 4.33 -13.53
CA ASN A 348 11.64 4.19 -14.99
C ASN A 348 10.41 4.86 -15.62
N ASN A 349 9.68 5.68 -14.87
CA ASN A 349 8.44 6.34 -15.30
C ASN A 349 7.44 5.35 -15.93
N LYS A 350 7.41 4.12 -15.45
CA LYS A 350 6.45 3.13 -15.93
C LYS A 350 5.09 3.34 -15.31
N ASP A 351 4.11 2.91 -16.07
CA ASP A 351 2.71 2.99 -15.69
C ASP A 351 2.42 2.05 -14.50
N LEU A 352 2.22 2.65 -13.34
CA LEU A 352 2.03 1.93 -12.08
C LEU A 352 0.56 1.80 -11.67
N HIS A 353 -0.36 2.21 -12.54
CA HIS A 353 -1.77 2.06 -12.21
C HIS A 353 -2.11 0.56 -12.16
N PRO A 354 -2.72 0.09 -11.06
CA PRO A 354 -3.04 -1.32 -10.87
C PRO A 354 -3.93 -1.93 -11.95
N ASP A 355 -4.71 -1.12 -12.65
CA ASP A 355 -5.57 -1.51 -13.77
C ASP A 355 -4.91 -1.33 -15.15
N GLY A 356 -3.59 -1.06 -15.20
CA GLY A 356 -2.82 -0.85 -16.42
C GLY A 356 -2.92 0.56 -17.00
N ARG A 357 -3.55 1.52 -16.30
CA ARG A 357 -3.52 2.92 -16.69
C ARG A 357 -2.35 3.62 -16.02
N SER A 358 -1.72 4.55 -16.74
CA SER A 358 -0.65 5.38 -16.19
C SER A 358 -1.16 6.36 -15.14
N LEU A 359 -0.47 6.46 -14.00
CA LEU A 359 -0.70 7.52 -13.01
C LEU A 359 -0.27 8.88 -13.55
N PHE A 360 0.74 8.91 -14.38
CA PHE A 360 1.17 10.10 -15.10
C PHE A 360 0.78 10.03 -16.57
N SER A 361 0.79 11.15 -17.23
CA SER A 361 0.53 11.24 -18.67
C SER A 361 1.75 11.81 -19.37
N GLU A 362 2.04 11.35 -20.57
CA GLU A 362 2.92 12.09 -21.46
C GLU A 362 2.22 13.35 -21.91
N ILE A 363 2.95 14.46 -21.89
CA ILE A 363 2.45 15.75 -22.36
C ILE A 363 2.73 15.87 -23.84
N ASN A 364 1.68 16.05 -24.61
CA ASN A 364 1.82 16.30 -26.04
C ASN A 364 2.22 17.74 -26.28
N CYS A 365 3.50 17.97 -26.50
CA CYS A 365 4.07 19.29 -26.83
C CYS A 365 4.21 19.55 -28.35
N GLN A 366 3.63 18.73 -29.22
CA GLN A 366 3.87 18.79 -30.65
C GLN A 366 3.45 20.13 -31.26
N ASP A 367 2.32 20.67 -30.80
CA ASP A 367 1.86 21.98 -31.30
C ASP A 367 2.78 23.12 -30.82
N PHE A 368 3.21 23.12 -29.55
CA PHE A 368 4.18 24.09 -29.03
C PHE A 368 5.51 23.98 -29.77
N ARG A 369 6.06 22.77 -29.92
CA ARG A 369 7.29 22.52 -30.70
C ARG A 369 7.15 23.04 -32.13
N SER A 370 6.04 22.77 -32.79
CA SER A 370 5.76 23.22 -34.16
C SER A 370 5.76 24.74 -34.28
N GLN A 371 5.15 25.45 -33.34
CA GLN A 371 5.09 26.92 -33.37
C GLN A 371 6.45 27.55 -33.15
N ILE A 372 7.21 27.08 -32.15
CA ILE A 372 8.56 27.59 -31.90
C ILE A 372 9.50 27.23 -33.03
N THR A 373 9.42 26.00 -33.58
CA THR A 373 10.21 25.61 -34.76
C THR A 373 9.87 26.46 -35.97
N THR A 374 8.60 26.73 -36.19
CA THR A 374 8.14 27.62 -37.28
C THR A 374 8.69 29.02 -37.09
N PHE A 375 8.66 29.55 -35.87
CA PHE A 375 9.25 30.87 -35.58
C PHE A 375 10.76 30.86 -35.81
N ALA A 376 11.50 29.89 -35.31
CA ALA A 376 12.94 29.76 -35.50
C ALA A 376 13.31 29.70 -36.99
N ASN A 377 12.58 28.90 -37.76
CA ASN A 377 12.79 28.81 -39.22
C ASN A 377 12.50 30.14 -39.90
N ARG A 378 11.43 30.84 -39.51
CA ARG A 378 11.11 32.17 -40.06
C ARG A 378 12.19 33.21 -39.73
N VAL A 379 12.74 33.18 -38.50
CA VAL A 379 13.83 34.07 -38.11
C VAL A 379 15.08 33.78 -38.96
N MET A 380 15.48 32.52 -39.07
CA MET A 380 16.65 32.14 -39.90
C MET A 380 16.43 32.45 -41.36
N GLU A 381 15.24 32.21 -41.89
CA GLU A 381 14.88 32.52 -43.26
C GLU A 381 14.87 34.05 -43.51
N TRP A 382 14.35 34.82 -42.55
CA TRP A 382 14.38 36.27 -42.61
C TRP A 382 15.82 36.82 -42.64
N VAL A 383 16.69 36.34 -41.72
CA VAL A 383 18.10 36.74 -41.66
C VAL A 383 18.81 36.38 -42.97
N ARG A 384 18.64 35.15 -43.48
CA ARG A 384 19.27 34.71 -44.72
C ARG A 384 18.76 35.45 -45.93
N ARG A 385 17.44 35.71 -46.00
CA ARG A 385 16.89 36.56 -47.07
C ARG A 385 17.52 37.95 -47.05
N ARG A 386 17.70 38.54 -45.90
CA ARG A 386 18.30 39.85 -45.73
C ARG A 386 19.79 39.86 -46.12
N ILE A 387 20.56 38.86 -45.73
CA ILE A 387 21.95 38.68 -46.14
C ILE A 387 22.02 38.48 -47.64
N GLY A 388 21.24 37.58 -48.22
CA GLY A 388 21.19 37.28 -49.62
C GLY A 388 20.71 38.50 -50.46
N ALA A 389 19.76 39.26 -49.96
CA ALA A 389 19.28 40.48 -50.57
C ALA A 389 20.39 41.53 -50.62
N LYS A 390 21.15 41.72 -49.56
CA LYS A 390 22.28 42.63 -49.52
C LYS A 390 23.35 42.17 -50.46
N GLN A 391 23.75 40.90 -50.48
CA GLN A 391 24.72 40.36 -51.45
C GLN A 391 24.25 40.52 -52.88
N THR A 392 22.97 40.26 -53.18
CA THR A 392 22.40 40.47 -54.55
C THR A 392 22.44 41.88 -54.96
N LEU A 393 22.21 42.85 -54.04
CA LEU A 393 22.31 44.26 -54.36
C LEU A 393 23.76 44.72 -54.57
N ASP A 394 24.71 44.20 -53.80
CA ASP A 394 26.13 44.49 -53.89
C ASP A 394 26.74 43.85 -55.14
N GLU A 395 26.37 42.64 -55.52
CA GLU A 395 26.80 41.98 -56.78
C GLU A 395 26.19 42.62 -58.03
N ALA A 396 24.97 43.14 -57.89
CA ALA A 396 24.30 43.77 -59.03
C ALA A 396 25.03 45.04 -59.57
N ALA A 397 25.78 45.68 -58.69
CA ALA A 397 26.57 46.85 -59.04
C ALA A 397 27.81 46.52 -59.91
N SER A 398 28.19 45.24 -60.02
CA SER A 398 29.48 44.84 -60.60
C SER A 398 29.48 43.84 -61.79
N SER A 399 28.29 43.27 -62.16
CA SER A 399 28.33 42.08 -63.06
C SER A 399 27.56 42.12 -64.37
N ALA A 400 28.20 41.61 -65.46
CA ALA A 400 27.60 41.34 -66.74
C ALA A 400 27.18 39.91 -66.97
N LEU A 401 26.02 39.64 -67.62
CA LEU A 401 25.42 38.30 -67.77
C LEU A 401 25.41 37.85 -69.24
N THR A 402 25.80 36.63 -69.54
CA THR A 402 25.69 35.95 -70.81
C THR A 402 24.95 34.64 -70.77
N VAL A 403 23.98 34.42 -71.71
CA VAL A 403 23.14 33.18 -71.75
C VAL A 403 23.54 32.39 -73.03
N LYS A 404 23.68 31.06 -72.87
CA LYS A 404 23.99 30.11 -73.98
C LYS A 404 22.80 29.12 -74.16
N GLU A 405 22.94 28.04 -74.94
CA GLU A 405 21.91 27.19 -75.52
C GLU A 405 21.10 26.26 -74.49
N GLU A 406 19.97 25.73 -74.98
CA GLU A 406 18.90 25.12 -74.17
C GLU A 406 19.02 23.60 -73.90
N TYR A 407 18.65 23.12 -72.70
CA TYR A 407 18.67 21.73 -72.33
C TYR A 407 17.53 21.34 -71.33
N LEU A 408 16.86 20.21 -71.53
CA LEU A 408 15.73 19.75 -70.64
C LEU A 408 15.83 18.27 -70.21
N ARG A 409 15.61 17.99 -68.99
CA ARG A 409 15.51 16.62 -68.42
C ARG A 409 14.49 16.45 -67.29
N LYS A 410 13.93 15.25 -67.12
CA LYS A 410 12.92 14.90 -66.03
C LYS A 410 13.49 13.94 -64.99
N THR A 411 13.22 14.19 -63.77
CA THR A 411 13.58 13.32 -62.61
C THR A 411 12.42 13.11 -61.66
N PHE A 412 12.51 12.14 -60.77
CA PHE A 412 11.51 11.89 -59.75
C PHE A 412 12.18 11.56 -58.42
N PHE A 413 11.51 11.92 -57.33
CA PHE A 413 11.95 11.63 -55.96
C PHE A 413 10.94 10.78 -55.23
N VAL A 414 11.45 9.87 -54.42
CA VAL A 414 10.62 9.01 -53.58
C VAL A 414 10.45 9.67 -52.22
N SER A 415 9.20 9.85 -51.79
CA SER A 415 8.84 10.31 -50.44
C SER A 415 8.12 9.18 -49.73
N VAL A 416 8.62 8.79 -48.58
CA VAL A 416 8.01 7.78 -47.73
C VAL A 416 7.94 8.35 -46.32
N SER A 417 6.75 8.43 -45.78
CA SER A 417 6.56 8.80 -44.37
C SER A 417 6.82 7.58 -43.51
N THR A 418 7.60 7.77 -42.47
CA THR A 418 7.86 6.79 -41.44
C THR A 418 7.25 7.22 -40.11
N GLU A 419 6.32 8.20 -40.11
CA GLU A 419 5.59 8.63 -38.92
C GLU A 419 4.75 7.50 -38.34
N GLY A 420 4.84 7.31 -37.05
CA GLY A 420 4.09 6.29 -36.32
C GLY A 420 4.87 5.00 -36.00
N PHE A 421 6.09 4.86 -36.53
CA PHE A 421 6.95 3.71 -36.19
C PHE A 421 8.03 4.13 -35.19
N ALA A 422 8.01 3.57 -34.04
CA ALA A 422 9.03 3.74 -33.00
C ALA A 422 9.44 2.39 -32.43
N ALA A 423 10.72 2.09 -32.54
CA ALA A 423 11.28 0.90 -31.92
C ALA A 423 11.20 1.01 -30.40
N ARG A 424 10.64 0.01 -29.80
CA ARG A 424 10.61 -0.10 -28.33
C ARG A 424 11.81 -0.89 -27.85
N ASP A 425 12.44 -0.40 -26.76
CA ASP A 425 13.51 -1.11 -26.09
C ASP A 425 12.92 -2.02 -24.98
N TYR A 426 13.10 -3.32 -25.17
CA TYR A 426 12.63 -4.34 -24.23
C TYR A 426 13.71 -4.81 -23.24
N SER A 427 14.96 -4.33 -23.33
CA SER A 427 16.09 -4.81 -22.52
C SER A 427 15.87 -4.63 -21.01
N GLN A 428 15.29 -3.51 -20.61
CA GLN A 428 14.97 -3.22 -19.20
C GLN A 428 13.84 -4.11 -18.67
N LEU A 429 12.87 -4.45 -19.51
CA LEU A 429 11.80 -5.39 -19.16
C LEU A 429 12.35 -6.81 -18.95
N GLU A 430 13.27 -7.26 -19.80
CA GLU A 430 13.93 -8.56 -19.67
C GLU A 430 14.70 -8.67 -18.35
N ASN A 431 15.48 -7.63 -18.00
CA ASN A 431 16.21 -7.59 -16.73
C ASN A 431 15.27 -7.65 -15.52
N ARG A 432 14.10 -7.00 -15.60
CA ARG A 432 13.08 -7.04 -14.55
C ARG A 432 12.42 -8.40 -14.42
N PHE A 433 12.12 -9.07 -15.53
CA PHE A 433 11.61 -10.43 -15.52
C PHE A 433 12.62 -11.41 -14.92
N ALA A 434 13.90 -11.24 -15.23
CA ALA A 434 14.97 -12.04 -14.62
C ALA A 434 15.03 -11.84 -13.09
N ALA A 435 14.89 -10.58 -12.63
CA ALA A 435 14.84 -10.27 -11.20
C ALA A 435 13.61 -10.87 -10.51
N LEU A 436 12.43 -10.77 -11.15
CA LEU A 436 11.19 -11.37 -10.64
C LEU A 436 11.30 -12.91 -10.53
N ARG A 437 11.91 -13.56 -11.50
CA ARG A 437 12.21 -15.00 -11.47
C ARG A 437 13.14 -15.36 -10.33
N SER A 438 14.18 -14.54 -10.09
CA SER A 438 15.09 -14.75 -8.96
C SER A 438 14.38 -14.70 -7.62
N ILE A 439 13.44 -13.76 -7.46
CA ILE A 439 12.64 -13.60 -6.23
C ILE A 439 11.71 -14.81 -6.01
N ILE A 440 11.04 -15.29 -7.08
CA ILE A 440 10.21 -16.51 -7.01
C ILE A 440 11.07 -17.74 -6.65
N ALA A 441 12.30 -17.80 -7.18
CA ALA A 441 13.24 -18.85 -6.87
C ALA A 441 13.66 -18.86 -5.39
N GLN A 442 13.93 -17.68 -4.84
CA GLN A 442 14.26 -17.52 -3.44
C GLN A 442 13.10 -17.92 -2.52
N LEU A 443 11.86 -17.48 -2.83
CA LEU A 443 10.65 -17.89 -2.12
C LEU A 443 10.45 -19.42 -2.09
N LYS A 444 10.70 -20.07 -3.23
CA LYS A 444 10.58 -21.51 -3.32
C LYS A 444 11.60 -22.20 -2.42
N SER A 445 12.87 -21.77 -2.48
CA SER A 445 13.96 -22.29 -1.66
C SER A 445 13.67 -22.11 -0.16
N GLU A 446 13.16 -20.95 0.24
CA GLU A 446 12.79 -20.65 1.64
C GLU A 446 11.68 -21.57 2.17
N ILE A 447 10.71 -21.90 1.32
CA ILE A 447 9.63 -22.83 1.68
C ILE A 447 10.19 -24.27 1.79
N GLU A 448 11.06 -24.68 0.86
CA GLU A 448 11.70 -26.01 0.81
C GLU A 448 12.72 -26.19 1.96
N ASP A 449 13.51 -25.15 2.29
CA ASP A 449 14.52 -25.20 3.36
C ASP A 449 13.91 -25.22 4.79
N ASN A 450 12.65 -24.87 4.93
CA ASN A 450 11.94 -24.80 6.22
C ASN A 450 10.69 -25.71 6.28
N GLU A 451 10.64 -26.77 5.49
CA GLU A 451 9.47 -27.66 5.30
C GLU A 451 8.93 -28.26 6.62
N LEU A 452 9.80 -28.44 7.63
CA LEU A 452 9.45 -29.01 8.92
C LEU A 452 8.58 -28.11 9.82
N ILE A 453 8.45 -26.84 9.48
CA ILE A 453 7.66 -25.85 10.28
C ILE A 453 6.19 -25.88 9.87
N TYR A 454 5.87 -26.40 8.70
CA TYR A 454 4.52 -26.35 8.11
C TYR A 454 3.79 -27.67 8.22
N THR A 455 2.50 -27.62 8.42
CA THR A 455 1.63 -28.80 8.24
C THR A 455 1.53 -29.17 6.76
N PRO A 456 1.24 -30.44 6.42
CA PRO A 456 1.08 -30.86 5.02
C PRO A 456 0.03 -30.06 4.23
N ASP A 457 -1.04 -29.58 4.89
CA ASP A 457 -2.09 -28.78 4.25
C ASP A 457 -1.63 -27.34 3.99
N GLU A 458 -0.82 -26.78 4.88
CA GLU A 458 -0.19 -25.45 4.69
C GLU A 458 0.87 -25.49 3.57
N LEU A 459 1.71 -26.52 3.53
CA LEU A 459 2.68 -26.74 2.45
C LEU A 459 1.99 -26.86 1.09
N LYS A 460 0.88 -27.60 1.02
CA LYS A 460 0.10 -27.74 -0.20
C LYS A 460 -0.43 -26.39 -0.68
N SER A 461 -1.03 -25.64 0.22
CA SER A 461 -1.59 -24.32 -0.07
C SER A 461 -0.55 -23.29 -0.54
N LEU A 462 0.64 -23.29 0.07
CA LEU A 462 1.77 -22.45 -0.32
C LEU A 462 2.30 -22.82 -1.72
N ASN A 463 2.39 -24.10 -2.01
CA ASN A 463 2.87 -24.59 -3.30
C ASN A 463 1.86 -24.35 -4.45
N GLU A 464 0.55 -24.45 -4.17
CA GLU A 464 -0.50 -24.07 -5.13
C GLU A 464 -0.49 -22.56 -5.45
N ALA A 465 -0.23 -21.73 -4.47
CA ALA A 465 -0.08 -20.28 -4.64
C ALA A 465 1.17 -19.94 -5.49
N LEU A 466 2.32 -20.56 -5.24
CA LEU A 466 3.54 -20.40 -6.03
C LEU A 466 3.35 -20.85 -7.50
N ALA A 467 2.61 -21.91 -7.74
CA ALA A 467 2.30 -22.36 -9.09
C ALA A 467 1.46 -21.33 -9.87
N SER A 468 0.42 -20.80 -9.26
CA SER A 468 -0.44 -19.76 -9.86
C SER A 468 0.35 -18.50 -10.23
N LEU A 469 1.32 -18.13 -9.40
CA LEU A 469 2.20 -16.98 -9.61
C LEU A 469 3.13 -17.19 -10.82
N ASN A 470 3.68 -18.39 -10.96
CA ASN A 470 4.52 -18.76 -12.09
C ASN A 470 3.75 -18.79 -13.43
N ASP A 471 2.52 -19.26 -13.42
CA ASP A 471 1.66 -19.31 -14.61
C ASP A 471 1.29 -17.90 -15.11
N ALA A 472 1.00 -16.98 -14.20
CA ALA A 472 0.72 -15.58 -14.54
C ALA A 472 1.94 -14.89 -15.17
N LEU A 473 3.15 -15.07 -14.60
CA LEU A 473 4.39 -14.55 -15.19
C LEU A 473 4.69 -15.14 -16.56
N SER A 474 4.45 -16.44 -16.75
CA SER A 474 4.62 -17.13 -18.03
C SER A 474 3.74 -16.53 -19.15
N SER A 475 2.49 -16.23 -18.79
CA SER A 475 1.57 -15.58 -19.73
C SER A 475 2.05 -14.20 -20.18
N VAL A 476 2.53 -13.38 -19.24
CA VAL A 476 3.05 -12.03 -19.54
C VAL A 476 4.32 -12.13 -20.38
N GLU A 477 5.22 -13.07 -20.10
CA GLU A 477 6.47 -13.27 -20.87
C GLU A 477 6.20 -13.70 -22.32
N LYS A 478 5.24 -14.62 -22.54
CA LYS A 478 4.83 -15.00 -23.90
C LYS A 478 4.31 -13.80 -24.70
N ARG A 479 3.49 -12.96 -24.06
CA ARG A 479 2.99 -11.73 -24.69
C ARG A 479 4.16 -10.78 -25.03
N LEU A 480 5.05 -10.52 -24.08
CA LEU A 480 6.20 -9.64 -24.28
C LEU A 480 7.17 -10.16 -25.32
N THR A 481 7.38 -11.49 -25.40
CA THR A 481 8.20 -12.10 -26.45
C THR A 481 7.59 -11.86 -27.85
N SER A 482 6.27 -11.97 -27.96
CA SER A 482 5.57 -11.68 -29.21
C SER A 482 5.69 -10.20 -29.59
N GLU A 483 5.46 -9.27 -28.65
CA GLU A 483 5.61 -7.83 -28.83
C GLU A 483 7.03 -7.45 -29.27
N ARG A 484 8.05 -8.06 -28.67
CA ARG A 484 9.46 -7.87 -29.04
C ARG A 484 9.74 -8.32 -30.47
N LEU A 485 9.19 -9.49 -30.85
CA LEU A 485 9.36 -10.00 -32.21
C LEU A 485 8.75 -9.03 -33.22
N PHE A 486 7.54 -8.55 -32.96
CA PHE A 486 6.90 -7.54 -33.81
C PHE A 486 7.74 -6.26 -33.91
N SER A 487 8.23 -5.72 -32.78
CA SER A 487 9.08 -4.55 -32.78
C SER A 487 10.40 -4.75 -33.54
N SER A 488 10.99 -5.94 -33.47
CA SER A 488 12.21 -6.26 -34.24
C SER A 488 11.94 -6.32 -35.76
N VAL A 489 10.79 -6.86 -36.16
CA VAL A 489 10.36 -6.88 -37.57
C VAL A 489 10.09 -5.46 -38.06
N GLU A 490 9.42 -4.61 -37.29
CA GLU A 490 9.21 -3.20 -37.61
C GLU A 490 10.53 -2.49 -37.83
N ASN A 491 11.54 -2.69 -36.99
CA ASN A 491 12.87 -2.11 -37.16
C ASN A 491 13.56 -2.51 -38.47
N VAL A 492 13.46 -3.79 -38.85
CA VAL A 492 14.04 -4.26 -40.13
C VAL A 492 13.34 -3.60 -41.29
N ILE A 493 12.02 -3.49 -41.27
CA ILE A 493 11.22 -2.84 -42.32
C ILE A 493 11.60 -1.36 -42.43
N LEU A 494 11.66 -0.62 -41.31
CA LEU A 494 12.02 0.77 -41.26
C LEU A 494 13.42 1.02 -41.85
N THR A 495 14.38 0.19 -41.44
CA THR A 495 15.75 0.26 -41.96
C THR A 495 15.78 0.07 -43.48
N SER A 496 15.06 -0.94 -43.95
CA SER A 496 14.99 -1.26 -45.40
C SER A 496 14.34 -0.14 -46.21
N ILE A 497 13.23 0.41 -45.73
CA ILE A 497 12.54 1.56 -46.35
C ILE A 497 13.45 2.79 -46.41
N THR A 498 14.15 3.09 -45.30
CA THR A 498 15.05 4.24 -45.21
C THR A 498 16.22 4.11 -46.18
N GLN A 499 16.81 2.91 -46.27
CA GLN A 499 17.90 2.61 -47.23
C GLN A 499 17.44 2.72 -48.68
N TYR A 500 16.24 2.15 -48.99
CA TYR A 500 15.67 2.26 -50.34
C TYR A 500 15.40 3.71 -50.74
N LYS A 501 14.77 4.53 -49.89
CA LYS A 501 14.54 5.94 -50.11
C LYS A 501 15.85 6.68 -50.35
N ALA A 502 16.85 6.45 -49.49
CA ALA A 502 18.14 7.11 -49.60
C ALA A 502 18.86 6.77 -50.92
N SER A 503 18.87 5.50 -51.34
CA SER A 503 19.53 5.08 -52.59
C SER A 503 18.85 5.65 -53.84
N THR A 504 17.53 5.59 -53.89
CA THR A 504 16.72 6.06 -55.02
C THR A 504 16.84 7.59 -55.18
N ASN A 505 16.70 8.34 -54.09
CA ASN A 505 16.77 9.79 -54.12
C ASN A 505 18.17 10.29 -54.44
N ARG A 506 19.23 9.55 -54.03
CA ARG A 506 20.60 9.88 -54.40
C ARG A 506 20.85 9.82 -55.94
N THR A 507 20.25 8.81 -56.59
CA THR A 507 20.34 8.67 -58.05
C THR A 507 19.61 9.81 -58.77
N SER A 508 18.39 10.11 -58.34
CA SER A 508 17.59 11.22 -58.91
C SER A 508 18.26 12.58 -58.71
N THR A 509 18.85 12.82 -57.52
CA THR A 509 19.60 14.06 -57.24
C THR A 509 20.77 14.28 -58.23
N ASN A 510 21.49 13.20 -58.58
CA ASN A 510 22.60 13.29 -59.52
C ASN A 510 22.15 13.65 -60.96
N LEU A 511 21.00 13.16 -61.39
CA LEU A 511 20.40 13.45 -62.68
C LEU A 511 19.86 14.89 -62.78
N ASP A 512 19.25 15.38 -61.68
CA ASP A 512 18.75 16.77 -61.63
C ASP A 512 19.83 17.80 -61.71
N ARG A 513 21.02 17.58 -61.13
CA ARG A 513 22.13 18.51 -61.17
C ARG A 513 22.62 18.85 -62.64
N GLN A 514 22.47 17.86 -63.50
CA GLN A 514 22.87 18.06 -64.92
C GLN A 514 21.85 18.89 -65.68
N ALA A 515 20.58 18.81 -65.40
CA ALA A 515 19.52 19.60 -66.03
C ALA A 515 19.46 21.04 -65.46
N GLU A 516 19.67 21.15 -64.11
CA GLU A 516 19.63 22.43 -63.41
C GLU A 516 20.66 23.44 -63.90
N SER A 517 21.92 23.02 -64.28
CA SER A 517 22.98 23.90 -64.69
C SER A 517 22.67 24.70 -65.96
N TYR A 518 21.89 24.11 -66.88
CA TYR A 518 21.51 24.78 -68.11
C TYR A 518 20.28 25.70 -67.87
N ASN A 519 19.25 25.24 -67.19
CA ASN A 519 18.07 26.06 -66.91
C ASN A 519 18.42 27.25 -66.01
N ALA A 520 19.42 27.10 -65.15
CA ALA A 520 19.94 28.19 -64.32
C ALA A 520 20.55 29.35 -65.21
N LEU A 521 21.27 29.03 -66.30
CA LEU A 521 21.83 30.01 -67.16
C LEU A 521 20.77 30.82 -67.95
N LYS A 522 19.67 30.15 -68.36
CA LYS A 522 18.55 30.79 -69.04
C LYS A 522 17.71 31.68 -68.12
N GLN A 523 17.44 31.17 -66.91
CA GLN A 523 16.69 31.93 -65.95
C GLN A 523 17.48 33.02 -65.24
N ALA A 524 18.81 32.95 -65.29
CA ALA A 524 19.69 33.84 -64.52
C ALA A 524 19.50 35.34 -64.90
N VAL A 525 19.17 35.70 -66.14
CA VAL A 525 18.95 37.10 -66.52
C VAL A 525 17.58 37.58 -65.99
N ILE A 526 16.53 36.82 -66.28
CA ILE A 526 15.17 37.15 -65.77
C ILE A 526 15.14 37.10 -64.24
N SER A 527 15.73 36.04 -63.73
CA SER A 527 15.81 35.86 -62.24
C SER A 527 16.61 36.99 -61.58
N LYS A 528 17.69 37.52 -62.21
CA LYS A 528 18.44 38.62 -61.59
C LYS A 528 17.64 39.91 -61.42
N VAL A 529 16.81 40.24 -62.34
CA VAL A 529 15.95 41.45 -62.24
C VAL A 529 14.86 41.18 -61.13
N ILE A 530 14.29 39.98 -61.19
CA ILE A 530 13.32 39.60 -60.19
C ILE A 530 13.98 39.51 -58.79
N GLN A 531 15.17 38.90 -58.69
CA GLN A 531 15.92 38.80 -57.42
C GLN A 531 16.30 40.17 -56.87
N GLN A 532 16.70 41.13 -57.65
CA GLN A 532 16.97 42.51 -57.21
C GLN A 532 15.70 43.19 -56.68
N ALA A 533 14.59 43.04 -57.40
CA ALA A 533 13.32 43.57 -56.96
C ALA A 533 12.88 42.88 -55.61
N GLN A 534 13.05 41.56 -55.53
CA GLN A 534 12.77 40.82 -54.31
C GLN A 534 13.72 41.22 -53.18
N ALA A 535 15.02 41.40 -53.48
CA ALA A 535 15.98 41.85 -52.47
C ALA A 535 15.63 43.20 -51.84
N PHE A 536 15.08 44.17 -52.62
CA PHE A 536 14.55 45.40 -52.06
C PHE A 536 13.35 45.19 -51.13
N LEU A 537 12.50 44.24 -51.46
CA LEU A 537 11.36 43.88 -50.58
C LEU A 537 11.80 43.17 -49.29
N ASP A 538 12.73 42.22 -49.42
CA ASP A 538 13.25 41.43 -48.30
C ASP A 538 14.00 42.31 -47.27
N ILE A 539 14.71 43.32 -47.66
CA ILE A 539 15.36 44.30 -46.77
C ILE A 539 14.32 45.11 -45.98
N LYS A 540 13.11 45.31 -46.53
CA LYS A 540 12.02 46.04 -45.88
C LYS A 540 11.06 45.17 -45.10
N GLU A 541 11.21 43.84 -45.14
CA GLU A 541 10.35 42.92 -44.40
C GLU A 541 10.56 43.10 -42.90
N GLU A 542 9.47 43.19 -42.16
CA GLU A 542 9.51 43.29 -40.70
C GLU A 542 10.02 41.97 -40.07
N TYR A 543 10.71 42.08 -38.93
CA TYR A 543 11.21 40.95 -38.19
C TYR A 543 10.04 40.07 -37.70
N PRO A 544 10.15 38.74 -37.80
CA PRO A 544 9.08 37.83 -37.33
C PRO A 544 8.71 38.07 -35.87
N SER A 545 7.42 38.19 -35.59
CA SER A 545 6.95 38.30 -34.22
C SER A 545 7.00 36.92 -33.51
N PHE A 546 7.40 36.92 -32.26
CA PHE A 546 7.35 35.71 -31.44
C PHE A 546 5.92 35.17 -31.38
N PRO A 547 5.71 33.86 -31.44
CA PRO A 547 4.35 33.29 -31.43
C PRO A 547 3.61 33.63 -30.14
N SER A 548 2.32 33.89 -30.24
CA SER A 548 1.47 34.03 -29.05
C SER A 548 1.27 32.66 -28.40
N LEU A 549 1.77 32.52 -27.18
CA LEU A 549 1.63 31.30 -26.37
C LEU A 549 0.45 31.37 -25.39
N SER A 550 -0.39 32.40 -25.48
CA SER A 550 -1.52 32.63 -24.55
C SER A 550 -2.42 31.40 -24.38
N LYS A 551 -2.69 30.67 -25.46
CA LYS A 551 -3.50 29.47 -25.42
C LYS A 551 -2.95 28.37 -24.47
N TYR A 552 -1.63 28.30 -24.33
CA TYR A 552 -1.00 27.30 -23.45
C TYR A 552 -1.11 27.71 -21.98
N TYR A 553 -1.07 29.00 -21.70
CA TYR A 553 -1.17 29.52 -20.33
C TYR A 553 -2.63 29.64 -19.87
N ASP A 554 -3.50 30.18 -20.71
CA ASP A 554 -4.91 30.44 -20.38
C ASP A 554 -5.78 29.17 -20.33
N GLN A 555 -5.48 28.19 -21.18
CA GLN A 555 -6.25 26.96 -21.29
C GLN A 555 -5.63 25.77 -20.53
N GLY A 556 -4.48 25.97 -19.90
CA GLY A 556 -3.78 24.89 -19.17
C GLY A 556 -3.31 23.74 -20.08
N ILE A 557 -3.06 24.01 -21.36
CA ILE A 557 -2.52 23.02 -22.29
C ILE A 557 -1.03 22.82 -21.96
N GLY A 558 -0.65 21.65 -21.52
CA GLY A 558 0.75 21.36 -21.15
C GLY A 558 0.87 20.88 -19.72
N TYR A 559 -0.25 20.70 -19.03
CA TYR A 559 -0.30 19.87 -17.83
C TYR A 559 -1.54 18.98 -17.83
N VAL A 560 -1.43 17.83 -17.16
CA VAL A 560 -2.53 16.87 -16.94
C VAL A 560 -2.50 16.44 -15.50
N ASP A 561 -3.64 16.58 -14.83
CA ASP A 561 -3.84 16.11 -13.47
C ASP A 561 -4.67 14.82 -13.49
N LYS A 562 -4.15 13.76 -12.85
CA LYS A 562 -4.89 12.54 -12.54
C LYS A 562 -5.03 12.39 -11.04
N ARG A 563 -6.17 11.90 -10.58
CA ARG A 563 -6.46 11.72 -9.16
C ARG A 563 -6.60 10.24 -8.85
N ALA A 564 -5.86 9.77 -7.85
CA ALA A 564 -5.94 8.40 -7.36
C ALA A 564 -5.48 8.33 -5.89
N GLY A 565 -6.15 7.52 -5.07
CA GLY A 565 -5.74 7.24 -3.69
C GLY A 565 -5.58 8.49 -2.80
N GLY A 566 -6.37 9.55 -3.03
CA GLY A 566 -6.23 10.81 -2.29
C GLY A 566 -5.09 11.72 -2.77
N TYR A 567 -4.47 11.39 -3.91
CA TYR A 567 -3.36 12.13 -4.51
C TYR A 567 -3.76 12.74 -5.85
N VAL A 568 -3.07 13.82 -6.20
CA VAL A 568 -3.07 14.42 -7.54
C VAL A 568 -1.70 14.19 -8.17
N PHE A 569 -1.68 13.42 -9.23
CA PHE A 569 -0.51 13.14 -10.05
C PHE A 569 -0.51 14.12 -11.21
N ARG A 570 0.37 15.11 -11.16
CA ARG A 570 0.49 16.13 -12.19
C ARG A 570 1.66 15.82 -13.09
N SER A 571 1.39 15.72 -14.38
CA SER A 571 2.40 15.77 -15.45
C SER A 571 2.33 17.12 -16.12
N TYR A 572 3.48 17.76 -16.32
CA TYR A 572 3.52 19.07 -16.97
C TYR A 572 4.78 19.23 -17.81
N ALA A 573 4.70 20.11 -18.78
CA ALA A 573 5.85 20.54 -19.56
C ALA A 573 6.41 21.85 -18.96
N PRO A 574 7.75 22.01 -18.80
CA PRO A 574 8.36 23.17 -18.15
C PRO A 574 7.93 24.53 -18.72
N TYR A 575 7.54 24.61 -20.01
CA TYR A 575 7.10 25.87 -20.61
C TYR A 575 5.85 26.45 -19.89
N VAL A 576 4.97 25.66 -19.27
CA VAL A 576 3.78 26.18 -18.59
C VAL A 576 4.07 26.91 -17.27
N THR A 577 5.28 26.75 -16.74
CA THR A 577 5.73 27.44 -15.53
C THR A 577 6.43 28.77 -15.82
N LYS A 578 6.57 29.15 -17.10
CA LYS A 578 7.32 30.31 -17.57
C LYS A 578 6.39 31.31 -18.27
N THR A 579 6.75 32.58 -18.24
CA THR A 579 6.06 33.59 -19.06
C THR A 579 6.49 33.54 -20.53
N VAL A 580 5.73 34.20 -21.41
CA VAL A 580 6.08 34.26 -22.84
C VAL A 580 7.43 34.94 -23.02
N GLU A 581 7.68 36.01 -22.28
CA GLU A 581 8.91 36.76 -22.27
C GLU A 581 10.11 35.91 -21.84
N GLU A 582 9.95 35.09 -20.82
CA GLU A 582 11.00 34.16 -20.35
C GLU A 582 11.31 33.11 -21.41
N VAL A 583 10.29 32.57 -22.08
CA VAL A 583 10.49 31.59 -23.17
C VAL A 583 11.19 32.24 -24.35
N GLU A 584 10.83 33.48 -24.74
CA GLU A 584 11.49 34.23 -25.79
C GLU A 584 12.95 34.54 -25.43
N GLU A 585 13.22 34.97 -24.22
CA GLU A 585 14.59 35.23 -23.76
C GLU A 585 15.45 33.96 -23.77
N GLU A 586 14.90 32.83 -23.27
CA GLU A 586 15.59 31.54 -23.29
C GLU A 586 15.81 31.02 -24.71
N PHE A 587 14.90 31.30 -25.65
CA PHE A 587 15.07 30.99 -27.07
C PHE A 587 16.33 31.66 -27.62
N TYR A 588 16.46 32.97 -27.43
CA TYR A 588 17.66 33.70 -27.93
C TYR A 588 18.93 33.21 -27.20
N LYS A 589 18.93 33.03 -25.91
CA LYS A 589 20.07 32.52 -25.13
C LYS A 589 20.50 31.10 -25.55
N SER A 590 19.56 30.28 -25.98
CA SER A 590 19.85 28.90 -26.39
C SER A 590 20.42 28.80 -27.78
N LEU A 591 19.91 29.58 -28.71
CA LEU A 591 20.31 29.52 -30.12
C LEU A 591 21.52 30.40 -30.43
N PHE A 592 21.66 31.51 -29.70
CA PHE A 592 22.65 32.54 -30.02
C PHE A 592 23.63 32.79 -28.86
N ASN A 593 24.77 33.36 -29.16
CA ASN A 593 25.78 33.74 -28.16
C ASN A 593 25.30 34.91 -27.28
N ASP A 594 25.91 35.07 -26.11
CA ASP A 594 25.59 36.16 -25.20
C ASP A 594 25.74 37.53 -25.87
N GLY A 595 24.72 38.39 -25.71
CA GLY A 595 24.63 39.69 -26.32
C GLY A 595 23.90 39.72 -27.68
N PHE A 596 23.48 38.57 -28.22
CA PHE A 596 22.64 38.51 -29.43
C PHE A 596 21.18 38.30 -29.04
N ASP A 597 20.52 39.37 -28.67
CA ASP A 597 19.07 39.47 -28.54
C ASP A 597 18.41 39.75 -29.90
N LYS A 598 17.08 39.90 -29.87
CA LYS A 598 16.30 40.26 -31.07
C LYS A 598 16.92 41.44 -31.82
N THR A 599 17.26 42.51 -31.13
CA THR A 599 17.74 43.76 -31.69
C THR A 599 19.14 43.62 -32.38
N ALA A 600 19.97 42.74 -31.81
CA ALA A 600 21.28 42.42 -32.38
C ALA A 600 21.14 41.53 -33.63
N ILE A 601 20.22 40.58 -33.64
CA ILE A 601 19.96 39.69 -34.78
C ILE A 601 19.33 40.45 -35.93
N GLU A 602 18.48 41.45 -35.69
CA GLU A 602 17.92 42.34 -36.73
C GLU A 602 19.01 43.12 -37.50
N LYS A 603 20.18 43.26 -36.92
CA LYS A 603 21.30 44.01 -37.55
C LYS A 603 22.26 43.12 -38.35
N ILE A 604 22.06 41.82 -38.37
CA ILE A 604 22.91 40.87 -39.09
C ILE A 604 22.71 41.07 -40.61
N ASP A 605 23.81 41.29 -41.31
CA ASP A 605 23.81 41.59 -42.72
C ASP A 605 24.87 40.83 -43.56
N ALA A 606 25.60 39.90 -42.91
CA ALA A 606 26.60 39.03 -43.51
C ALA A 606 26.60 37.64 -42.91
N GLU A 607 26.97 36.60 -43.68
CA GLU A 607 27.04 35.20 -43.21
C GLU A 607 28.04 35.00 -42.06
N GLU A 608 29.17 35.73 -42.07
CA GLU A 608 30.15 35.71 -40.97
C GLU A 608 29.57 36.27 -39.68
N SER A 609 28.77 37.32 -39.78
CA SER A 609 28.07 37.92 -38.62
C SER A 609 27.02 36.95 -38.06
N LEU A 610 26.31 36.24 -38.94
CA LEU A 610 25.37 35.20 -38.53
C LEU A 610 26.09 34.02 -37.84
N CYS A 611 27.22 33.57 -38.42
CA CYS A 611 28.04 32.51 -37.85
C CYS A 611 28.57 32.90 -36.47
N ASN A 612 28.99 34.14 -36.25
CA ASN A 612 29.46 34.65 -34.96
C ASN A 612 28.32 34.81 -33.96
N ALA A 613 27.09 35.02 -34.41
CA ALA A 613 25.92 35.13 -33.57
C ALA A 613 25.46 33.77 -33.06
N VAL A 614 25.54 32.72 -33.88
CA VAL A 614 25.02 31.38 -33.50
C VAL A 614 25.92 30.69 -32.46
N ARG A 615 25.32 30.20 -31.42
CA ARG A 615 26.03 29.54 -30.33
C ARG A 615 26.62 28.19 -30.79
N GLY A 616 27.92 28.01 -30.55
CA GLY A 616 28.56 26.70 -30.73
C GLY A 616 29.06 26.39 -32.14
N THR A 617 28.99 27.35 -33.08
CA THR A 617 29.62 27.21 -34.40
C THR A 617 30.68 28.29 -34.66
N ARG A 618 31.66 27.94 -35.49
CA ARG A 618 32.66 28.85 -36.03
C ARG A 618 32.80 28.65 -37.54
N GLN A 619 31.93 27.88 -38.17
CA GLN A 619 31.91 27.53 -39.56
C GLN A 619 30.58 27.93 -40.17
N VAL A 620 30.61 28.73 -41.22
CA VAL A 620 29.43 29.29 -41.91
C VAL A 620 28.54 28.19 -42.48
N ASP A 621 29.14 27.13 -43.01
CA ASP A 621 28.45 25.98 -43.59
C ASP A 621 27.70 25.11 -42.54
N LYS A 622 28.02 25.24 -41.26
CA LYS A 622 27.40 24.51 -40.18
C LYS A 622 26.37 25.30 -39.36
N VAL A 623 26.09 26.53 -39.74
CA VAL A 623 25.17 27.41 -39.02
C VAL A 623 23.79 26.77 -38.87
N ASP A 624 23.19 26.31 -39.96
CA ASP A 624 21.83 25.75 -39.94
C ASP A 624 21.74 24.44 -39.15
N GLU A 625 22.73 23.57 -39.30
CA GLU A 625 22.79 22.33 -38.49
C GLU A 625 22.94 22.64 -37.02
N THR A 626 23.77 23.62 -36.68
CA THR A 626 23.97 24.03 -35.28
C THR A 626 22.74 24.69 -34.70
N VAL A 627 22.08 25.59 -35.45
CA VAL A 627 20.82 26.21 -35.04
C VAL A 627 19.74 25.14 -34.79
N LYS A 628 19.62 24.18 -35.73
CA LYS A 628 18.66 23.07 -35.57
C LYS A 628 18.95 22.25 -34.33
N LYS A 629 20.20 21.89 -34.08
CA LYS A 629 20.62 21.16 -32.88
C LYS A 629 20.32 21.95 -31.59
N ASN A 630 20.65 23.24 -31.58
CA ASN A 630 20.40 24.10 -30.43
C ASN A 630 18.91 24.26 -30.17
N LEU A 631 18.11 24.41 -31.26
CA LEU A 631 16.65 24.48 -31.19
C LEU A 631 16.06 23.17 -30.63
N GLU A 632 16.52 22.01 -31.09
CA GLU A 632 16.07 20.72 -30.57
C GLU A 632 16.40 20.61 -29.10
N SER A 633 17.61 20.95 -28.65
CA SER A 633 17.99 20.95 -27.23
C SER A 633 17.16 21.92 -26.42
N PHE A 634 16.86 23.11 -26.92
CA PHE A 634 15.97 24.07 -26.28
C PHE A 634 14.56 23.52 -26.12
N LEU A 635 13.98 22.98 -27.21
CA LEU A 635 12.65 22.40 -27.19
C LEU A 635 12.58 21.18 -26.27
N ASP A 636 13.61 20.34 -26.22
CA ASP A 636 13.68 19.21 -25.34
C ASP A 636 13.69 19.65 -23.87
N SER A 637 14.37 20.72 -23.54
CA SER A 637 14.38 21.26 -22.18
C SER A 637 13.02 21.77 -21.71
N LEU A 638 12.25 22.39 -22.62
CA LEU A 638 10.92 22.93 -22.30
C LEU A 638 9.77 21.92 -22.41
N CYS A 639 9.98 20.87 -23.23
CA CYS A 639 8.94 19.86 -23.51
C CYS A 639 9.17 18.53 -22.79
N LYS A 640 10.23 18.39 -22.02
CA LYS A 640 10.44 17.21 -21.21
C LYS A 640 9.35 17.14 -20.14
N THR A 641 8.55 16.09 -20.17
CA THR A 641 7.49 15.92 -19.17
C THR A 641 8.11 15.82 -17.78
N GLU A 642 7.77 16.75 -16.92
CA GLU A 642 8.05 16.72 -15.48
C GLU A 642 6.84 16.21 -14.72
N GLN A 643 7.10 15.65 -13.55
CA GLN A 643 6.10 14.97 -12.76
C GLN A 643 6.15 15.45 -11.31
N GLU A 644 5.00 15.75 -10.74
CA GLU A 644 4.86 16.04 -9.31
C GLU A 644 3.64 15.34 -8.72
N VAL A 645 3.70 15.07 -7.42
CA VAL A 645 2.59 14.50 -6.66
C VAL A 645 2.23 15.43 -5.52
N LYS A 646 0.93 15.65 -5.31
CA LYS A 646 0.39 16.45 -4.21
C LYS A 646 -0.71 15.67 -3.49
N ARG A 647 -0.89 15.88 -2.17
CA ARG A 647 -2.08 15.38 -1.47
C ARG A 647 -3.29 16.23 -1.83
N GLN A 648 -4.44 15.60 -2.02
CA GLN A 648 -5.68 16.29 -2.38
C GLN A 648 -6.18 17.23 -1.26
N SER A 649 -5.84 16.92 0.00
CA SER A 649 -6.25 17.70 1.17
C SER A 649 -5.36 18.93 1.45
N THR A 650 -4.13 18.95 0.92
CA THR A 650 -3.15 20.03 1.12
C THR A 650 -2.54 20.41 -0.22
N SER A 651 -3.25 21.25 -0.98
CA SER A 651 -2.96 21.55 -2.39
C SER A 651 -1.60 22.20 -2.69
N GLU A 652 -0.84 22.62 -1.68
CA GLU A 652 0.38 23.42 -1.91
C GLU A 652 1.70 22.64 -1.79
N ARG A 653 1.73 21.49 -1.10
CA ARG A 653 2.99 20.78 -0.85
C ARG A 653 3.21 19.65 -1.85
N VAL A 654 4.28 19.75 -2.62
CA VAL A 654 4.80 18.63 -3.44
C VAL A 654 5.40 17.59 -2.51
N ILE A 655 5.04 16.33 -2.70
CA ILE A 655 5.48 15.16 -1.93
C ILE A 655 6.11 14.11 -2.87
N GLY A 656 6.71 13.07 -2.30
CA GLY A 656 7.35 12.02 -3.11
C GLY A 656 8.78 12.36 -3.50
N ASN A 657 9.48 13.20 -2.73
CA ASN A 657 10.86 13.58 -2.99
C ASN A 657 11.85 12.49 -2.55
N THR A 658 11.47 11.60 -1.63
CA THR A 658 12.29 10.48 -1.16
C THR A 658 11.76 9.15 -1.69
N PHE A 659 12.64 8.16 -1.79
CA PHE A 659 12.26 6.80 -2.22
C PHE A 659 11.16 6.18 -1.35
N GLY A 660 11.26 6.35 -0.03
CA GLY A 660 10.26 5.85 0.90
C GLY A 660 8.90 6.53 0.77
N GLU A 661 8.87 7.85 0.48
CA GLU A 661 7.61 8.56 0.19
C GLU A 661 6.97 8.08 -1.10
N LYS A 662 7.78 7.85 -2.13
CA LYS A 662 7.31 7.35 -3.41
C LYS A 662 6.68 5.97 -3.26
N ALA A 663 7.39 5.03 -2.63
CA ALA A 663 6.89 3.69 -2.38
C ALA A 663 5.55 3.72 -1.63
N LEU A 664 5.46 4.56 -0.59
CA LEU A 664 4.25 4.69 0.21
C LEU A 664 3.05 5.22 -0.60
N ILE A 665 3.25 6.31 -1.36
CA ILE A 665 2.21 6.87 -2.26
C ILE A 665 1.67 5.79 -3.19
N TYR A 666 2.55 4.98 -3.77
CA TYR A 666 2.13 3.92 -4.67
C TYR A 666 1.40 2.79 -3.96
N TYR A 667 1.82 2.43 -2.74
CA TYR A 667 1.06 1.46 -1.93
C TYR A 667 -0.32 2.01 -1.57
N GLU A 668 -0.44 3.26 -1.16
CA GLU A 668 -1.75 3.87 -0.86
C GLU A 668 -2.67 3.87 -2.09
N VAL A 669 -2.15 4.18 -3.28
CA VAL A 669 -2.92 4.11 -4.53
C VAL A 669 -3.27 2.66 -4.90
N LEU A 670 -2.35 1.72 -4.75
CA LEU A 670 -2.57 0.29 -5.02
C LEU A 670 -3.62 -0.29 -4.09
N LEU A 671 -3.62 0.14 -2.83
CA LEU A 671 -4.50 -0.35 -1.79
C LEU A 671 -5.87 0.37 -1.79
N ASP A 672 -6.03 1.45 -2.56
CA ASP A 672 -7.33 2.10 -2.73
C ASP A 672 -8.26 1.25 -3.62
N GLN A 673 -9.31 0.70 -3.03
CA GLN A 673 -10.31 -0.13 -3.73
C GLN A 673 -11.05 0.59 -4.84
N ASN A 674 -11.20 1.91 -4.76
CA ASN A 674 -11.80 2.70 -5.84
C ASN A 674 -10.91 2.73 -7.08
N VAL A 675 -9.60 2.50 -6.91
CA VAL A 675 -8.62 2.50 -7.97
C VAL A 675 -8.37 1.07 -8.49
N THR A 676 -8.13 0.12 -7.58
CA THR A 676 -7.61 -1.21 -7.92
C THR A 676 -8.72 -2.22 -8.22
N GLN A 677 -9.83 -2.16 -7.48
CA GLN A 677 -10.94 -3.12 -7.55
C GLN A 677 -10.49 -4.60 -7.50
N ALA A 678 -9.39 -4.89 -6.81
CA ALA A 678 -8.86 -6.23 -6.70
C ALA A 678 -9.58 -7.03 -5.62
N ASP A 679 -9.88 -8.31 -5.90
CA ASP A 679 -10.42 -9.24 -4.92
C ASP A 679 -9.30 -9.88 -4.08
N VAL A 680 -8.13 -10.10 -4.70
CA VAL A 680 -6.93 -10.66 -4.04
C VAL A 680 -5.69 -9.83 -4.37
N LEU A 681 -4.98 -9.43 -3.33
CA LEU A 681 -3.72 -8.71 -3.41
C LEU A 681 -2.57 -9.57 -2.87
N LEU A 682 -1.56 -9.75 -3.69
CA LEU A 682 -0.33 -10.48 -3.37
C LEU A 682 0.82 -9.47 -3.29
N ILE A 683 1.47 -9.34 -2.15
CA ILE A 683 2.50 -8.32 -1.92
C ILE A 683 3.76 -8.99 -1.35
N ASP A 684 4.90 -8.80 -2.01
CA ASP A 684 6.20 -9.29 -1.55
C ASP A 684 7.03 -8.16 -0.98
N GLN A 685 7.29 -8.20 0.32
CA GLN A 685 8.15 -7.30 1.08
C GLN A 685 7.82 -5.80 0.85
N PRO A 686 6.62 -5.36 1.23
CA PRO A 686 6.21 -3.95 1.05
C PRO A 686 7.02 -2.98 1.88
N GLU A 687 7.71 -3.45 2.90
CA GLU A 687 8.54 -2.65 3.80
C GLU A 687 9.85 -2.18 3.18
N ASP A 688 10.25 -2.70 2.02
CA ASP A 688 11.50 -2.31 1.38
C ASP A 688 11.53 -0.80 1.08
N ASN A 689 12.57 -0.14 1.57
CA ASN A 689 12.81 1.30 1.43
C ASN A 689 11.84 2.23 2.19
N ILE A 690 10.95 1.68 3.03
CA ILE A 690 10.04 2.46 3.88
C ILE A 690 10.59 2.48 5.31
N SER A 691 10.56 3.65 5.98
CA SER A 691 11.00 3.74 7.38
C SER A 691 10.01 3.03 8.32
N ASN A 692 10.51 2.49 9.44
CA ASN A 692 9.68 1.78 10.43
C ASN A 692 8.50 2.61 10.93
N LEU A 693 8.67 3.92 11.10
CA LEU A 693 7.58 4.81 11.52
C LEU A 693 6.46 4.89 10.46
N LYS A 694 6.82 4.97 9.18
CA LYS A 694 5.85 5.00 8.08
C LYS A 694 5.22 3.63 7.85
N ILE A 695 5.96 2.54 8.07
CA ILE A 695 5.42 1.18 8.03
C ILE A 695 4.32 1.03 9.09
N SER A 696 4.59 1.45 10.33
CA SER A 696 3.63 1.26 11.43
C SER A 696 2.39 2.14 11.32
N LYS A 697 2.52 3.39 10.84
CA LYS A 697 1.41 4.34 10.82
C LYS A 697 0.64 4.37 9.49
N GLU A 698 1.34 4.39 8.37
CA GLU A 698 0.72 4.65 7.06
C GLU A 698 0.48 3.37 6.27
N LEU A 699 1.50 2.52 6.08
CA LEU A 699 1.36 1.29 5.31
C LEU A 699 0.44 0.27 6.01
N SER A 700 0.61 0.08 7.33
CA SER A 700 -0.25 -0.84 8.09
C SER A 700 -1.70 -0.40 8.06
N ALA A 701 -1.99 0.90 8.24
CA ALA A 701 -3.34 1.43 8.18
C ALA A 701 -3.98 1.26 6.79
N ALA A 702 -3.21 1.47 5.71
CA ALA A 702 -3.69 1.27 4.34
C ALA A 702 -4.06 -0.21 4.06
N ILE A 703 -3.23 -1.16 4.50
CA ILE A 703 -3.51 -2.60 4.36
C ILE A 703 -4.70 -3.02 5.23
N GLN A 704 -4.79 -2.52 6.47
CA GLN A 704 -5.91 -2.80 7.37
C GLN A 704 -7.25 -2.31 6.79
N GLY A 705 -7.24 -1.16 6.10
CA GLY A 705 -8.43 -0.63 5.42
C GLY A 705 -8.98 -1.50 4.29
N LEU A 706 -8.22 -2.51 3.84
CA LEU A 706 -8.66 -3.50 2.85
C LEU A 706 -9.26 -4.77 3.45
N ARG A 707 -9.07 -5.03 4.73
CA ARG A 707 -9.39 -6.30 5.41
C ARG A 707 -10.78 -6.86 5.07
N ASP A 708 -11.78 -5.99 4.92
CA ASP A 708 -13.16 -6.37 4.63
C ASP A 708 -13.56 -6.18 3.16
N LYS A 709 -12.60 -5.80 2.30
CA LYS A 709 -12.84 -5.45 0.89
C LYS A 709 -12.09 -6.34 -0.08
N ALA A 710 -10.97 -6.90 0.33
CA ALA A 710 -10.12 -7.77 -0.48
C ALA A 710 -9.29 -8.69 0.41
N GLN A 711 -8.96 -9.87 -0.08
CA GLN A 711 -7.96 -10.73 0.55
C GLN A 711 -6.56 -10.16 0.29
N VAL A 712 -5.77 -10.02 1.35
CA VAL A 712 -4.36 -9.64 1.26
C VAL A 712 -3.49 -10.82 1.65
N ILE A 713 -2.55 -11.18 0.78
CA ILE A 713 -1.52 -12.19 1.06
C ILE A 713 -0.16 -11.51 0.96
N LEU A 714 0.50 -11.36 2.08
CA LEU A 714 1.70 -10.57 2.25
C LEU A 714 2.88 -11.44 2.65
N VAL A 715 4.02 -11.25 2.01
CA VAL A 715 5.31 -11.79 2.49
C VAL A 715 6.09 -10.67 3.15
N THR A 716 6.60 -10.91 4.34
CA THR A 716 7.43 -9.92 5.05
C THR A 716 8.53 -10.58 5.89
N HIS A 717 9.62 -9.84 6.06
CA HIS A 717 10.67 -10.12 7.03
C HIS A 717 10.58 -9.17 8.25
N ASN A 718 9.69 -8.19 8.21
CA ASN A 718 9.53 -7.21 9.28
C ASN A 718 8.47 -7.68 10.27
N PRO A 719 8.88 -8.13 11.47
CA PRO A 719 7.94 -8.60 12.49
C PRO A 719 7.04 -7.48 13.01
N LEU A 720 7.50 -6.21 13.00
CA LEU A 720 6.67 -5.07 13.37
C LEU A 720 5.46 -4.92 12.44
N LEU A 721 5.66 -5.21 11.14
CA LEU A 721 4.55 -5.17 10.20
C LEU A 721 3.51 -6.24 10.52
N VAL A 722 3.93 -7.46 10.91
CA VAL A 722 3.01 -8.55 11.26
C VAL A 722 2.12 -8.19 12.46
N VAL A 723 2.74 -7.63 13.50
CA VAL A 723 2.04 -7.24 14.73
C VAL A 723 1.14 -6.02 14.46
N ASN A 724 1.66 -4.99 13.77
CA ASN A 724 0.90 -3.78 13.49
C ASN A 724 -0.26 -4.02 12.52
N LEU A 725 -0.15 -4.99 11.60
CA LEU A 725 -1.25 -5.40 10.74
C LEU A 725 -2.33 -6.15 11.50
N ASP A 726 -2.00 -6.69 12.68
CA ASP A 726 -2.91 -7.56 13.41
C ASP A 726 -3.48 -8.66 12.49
N ALA A 727 -2.56 -9.45 11.91
CA ALA A 727 -2.86 -10.39 10.82
C ALA A 727 -3.91 -11.44 11.23
N ASP A 728 -4.88 -11.69 10.35
CA ASP A 728 -5.94 -12.68 10.56
C ASP A 728 -5.42 -14.11 10.49
N ASN A 729 -4.34 -14.28 9.72
CA ASN A 729 -3.67 -15.55 9.54
C ASN A 729 -2.17 -15.32 9.33
N VAL A 730 -1.36 -15.97 10.13
CA VAL A 730 0.09 -15.98 9.99
C VAL A 730 0.52 -17.36 9.49
N ILE A 731 1.30 -17.39 8.44
CA ILE A 731 1.79 -18.61 7.81
C ILE A 731 3.30 -18.65 7.99
N ILE A 732 3.77 -19.54 8.82
CA ILE A 732 5.19 -19.75 9.07
C ILE A 732 5.71 -20.74 8.01
N ALA A 733 6.54 -20.22 7.11
CA ALA A 733 7.17 -21.00 6.06
C ALA A 733 8.51 -21.54 6.54
N SER A 734 8.68 -22.85 6.53
CA SER A 734 9.91 -23.53 6.88
C SER A 734 10.41 -24.40 5.72
N GLY A 735 11.67 -24.23 5.36
CA GLY A 735 12.30 -24.99 4.29
C GLY A 735 13.51 -25.77 4.79
N SER A 736 13.62 -27.04 4.41
CA SER A 736 14.80 -27.87 4.64
C SER A 736 15.33 -28.42 3.34
N ARG A 737 16.60 -28.76 3.29
CA ARG A 737 17.19 -29.49 2.17
C ARG A 737 17.61 -30.89 2.63
N ASP A 738 17.22 -31.90 1.87
CA ASP A 738 17.66 -33.27 2.10
C ASP A 738 19.12 -33.46 1.67
N ASP A 739 19.68 -34.66 1.95
CA ASP A 739 21.03 -35.01 1.57
C ASP A 739 21.27 -34.95 0.04
N LYS A 740 20.22 -35.01 -0.75
CA LYS A 740 20.24 -34.86 -2.21
C LYS A 740 20.01 -33.40 -2.65
N ARG A 741 20.10 -32.45 -1.73
CA ARG A 741 19.84 -30.99 -1.93
C ARG A 741 18.44 -30.66 -2.47
N ARG A 742 17.47 -31.56 -2.32
CA ARG A 742 16.09 -31.30 -2.70
C ARG A 742 15.45 -30.43 -1.59
N PHE A 743 14.79 -29.37 -2.01
CA PHE A 743 14.13 -28.45 -1.11
C PHE A 743 12.74 -28.98 -0.70
N SER A 744 12.53 -29.12 0.58
CA SER A 744 11.27 -29.49 1.20
C SER A 744 10.66 -28.29 1.92
N LEU A 745 9.41 -27.96 1.61
CA LEU A 745 8.64 -26.86 2.20
C LEU A 745 7.61 -27.43 3.17
N SER A 746 7.54 -26.83 4.35
CA SER A 746 6.42 -27.02 5.27
C SER A 746 5.80 -25.69 5.66
N LEU A 747 4.49 -25.70 5.88
CA LEU A 747 3.73 -24.56 6.29
C LEU A 747 3.00 -24.84 7.60
N LYS A 748 3.06 -23.90 8.54
CA LYS A 748 2.25 -23.90 9.74
C LYS A 748 1.45 -22.59 9.75
N SER A 749 0.15 -22.66 9.91
CA SER A 749 -0.68 -21.45 9.88
C SER A 749 -1.62 -21.39 11.07
N GLY A 750 -1.91 -20.17 11.49
CA GLY A 750 -2.85 -19.84 12.54
C GLY A 750 -2.94 -18.34 12.74
N CYS A 751 -3.87 -17.88 13.58
CA CYS A 751 -3.88 -16.47 14.01
C CYS A 751 -2.83 -16.22 15.11
N LEU A 752 -2.61 -14.97 15.43
CA LEU A 752 -1.62 -14.56 16.44
C LEU A 752 -1.87 -15.16 17.82
N GLU A 753 -3.13 -15.36 18.17
CA GLU A 753 -3.56 -15.97 19.43
C GLU A 753 -3.58 -17.51 19.44
N ASP A 754 -3.33 -18.15 18.31
CA ASP A 754 -3.35 -19.61 18.20
C ASP A 754 -2.07 -20.20 18.80
N GLU A 755 -2.18 -20.79 19.99
CA GLU A 755 -1.07 -21.42 20.68
C GLU A 755 -0.49 -22.61 19.89
N GLY A 756 -1.31 -23.30 19.11
CA GLY A 756 -0.87 -24.39 18.24
C GLY A 756 0.01 -23.93 17.08
N CYS A 757 -0.18 -22.68 16.62
CA CYS A 757 0.65 -22.09 15.57
C CYS A 757 1.98 -21.52 16.09
N GLU A 758 2.03 -21.10 17.36
CA GLU A 758 3.20 -20.45 17.98
C GLU A 758 3.69 -19.22 17.21
N ALA A 759 2.77 -18.54 16.50
CA ALA A 759 3.14 -17.40 15.64
C ALA A 759 3.74 -16.24 16.43
N LEU A 760 3.15 -15.88 17.58
CA LEU A 760 3.69 -14.84 18.46
C LEU A 760 5.04 -15.23 19.06
N GLU A 761 5.22 -16.48 19.42
CA GLU A 761 6.47 -17.02 19.94
C GLU A 761 7.56 -16.92 18.88
N TRP A 762 7.26 -17.35 17.65
CA TRP A 762 8.18 -17.25 16.53
C TRP A 762 8.57 -15.80 16.24
N ILE A 763 7.57 -14.89 16.21
CA ILE A 763 7.81 -13.45 16.03
C ILE A 763 8.71 -12.93 17.17
N ALA A 764 8.39 -13.25 18.42
CA ALA A 764 9.15 -12.78 19.57
C ALA A 764 10.59 -13.31 19.63
N GLU A 765 10.85 -14.50 19.11
CA GLU A 765 12.20 -15.10 19.04
C GLU A 765 13.03 -14.56 17.87
N ASN A 766 12.38 -14.28 16.74
CA ASN A 766 13.05 -13.85 15.51
C ASN A 766 13.01 -12.34 15.28
N MET A 767 12.37 -11.57 16.19
CA MET A 767 12.43 -10.11 16.17
C MET A 767 13.83 -9.61 16.59
N ASP A 768 14.25 -8.47 16.04
CA ASP A 768 15.46 -7.66 16.32
C ASP A 768 16.26 -7.99 17.60
N GLY A 769 16.79 -9.21 17.67
CA GLY A 769 17.60 -9.69 18.79
C GLY A 769 16.84 -10.53 19.84
N GLY A 770 15.60 -10.94 19.59
CA GLY A 770 14.82 -11.84 20.43
C GLY A 770 14.21 -11.20 21.69
N ARG A 771 13.47 -12.00 22.48
CA ARG A 771 12.79 -11.57 23.73
C ARG A 771 13.71 -10.82 24.70
N GLN A 772 14.98 -11.20 24.78
CA GLN A 772 15.93 -10.55 25.69
C GLN A 772 16.29 -9.12 25.24
N ALA A 773 16.44 -8.90 23.94
CA ALA A 773 16.69 -7.57 23.41
C ALA A 773 15.46 -6.67 23.57
N LEU A 774 14.27 -7.19 23.34
CA LEU A 774 13.01 -6.48 23.57
C LEU A 774 12.86 -6.08 25.05
N ALA A 775 13.10 -7.00 25.97
CA ALA A 775 13.05 -6.74 27.41
C ALA A 775 14.09 -5.67 27.86
N ARG A 776 15.30 -5.70 27.28
CA ARG A 776 16.32 -4.66 27.54
C ARG A 776 15.91 -3.30 27.01
N ARG A 777 15.34 -3.24 25.80
CA ARG A 777 14.83 -1.99 25.21
C ARG A 777 13.66 -1.42 25.97
N LEU A 778 12.70 -2.25 26.40
CA LEU A 778 11.58 -1.82 27.25
C LEU A 778 12.09 -1.21 28.56
N LYS A 779 13.09 -1.82 29.19
CA LYS A 779 13.74 -1.24 30.38
C LYS A 779 14.45 0.08 30.09
N ALA A 780 15.04 0.25 28.88
CA ALA A 780 15.73 1.47 28.50
C ALA A 780 14.79 2.61 28.08
N TYR A 781 13.64 2.30 27.49
CA TYR A 781 12.67 3.29 27.01
C TYR A 781 11.56 3.61 28.02
N GLY A 782 11.30 2.72 28.96
CA GLY A 782 10.05 2.65 29.72
C GLY A 782 10.15 2.87 31.21
N THR A 783 11.09 3.61 31.74
CA THR A 783 10.99 4.06 33.12
C THR A 783 10.83 5.56 33.19
N ARG A 784 9.63 6.07 32.93
CA ARG A 784 9.15 7.15 33.82
C ARG A 784 8.73 6.46 35.10
N ASN A 785 9.50 6.74 36.18
CA ASN A 785 9.17 6.33 37.54
C ASN A 785 7.86 6.94 37.98
#